data_d034967c45e66b1f70685b373676b547
#
_entry.id   d034967c45e66b1f70685b373676b547
#
_cell.length_a   1.000
_cell.length_b   1.000
_cell.length_c   1.000
_cell.angle_alpha   90.00
_cell.angle_beta   90.00
_cell.angle_gamma   90.00
#
_symmetry.space_group_name_H-M   'P 1'
#
loop_
_entity.id
_entity.type
_entity.pdbx_description
1 polymer ?
#
loop_
_entity_poly.entity_id
_entity_poly.type
_entity_poly.pdbx_seq_one_letter_code
_entity_poly.pdbx_strand_id
1 'polypeptide(L)'
;MSPDRPEEQGAATGLSRPGLRGREAELDRLCALAETVRGGEGGAIALLLGEPGIGKTALLQETVSRARAHGFLVSHGHAEELHELAPLASLASGLLHGDPPLLSGTDLADLAGRHDQRIRLVERLAQLIEERSAGRPVLIAVDDVQWADPLSRFALSLLPARLLSSPVLWLLTSREDPELYGQGPLTTTLPLRPLSETALAELARDVLGGDAPARVGELLDGAGGNPFLAAEMLSGIAATGADGPQPPERLVLGVRGRLADLRPDTLHFLRIGSVLGRAFSLADAAALCGRPASGLGAEVDEAIAAALLHDDGERLMFRHDLLRQAVYADLAPSVRRALHREAASRLVAVGRSSVDAVPHLLKSAEPGDMEAIGLLGTASEDVIAVMPDLAADLAVRALELVPPRAPMAYDVGARAIVALTRAGRYTQARDTGDVLLARQPPLDVFARLQCVLGDTLWHLDDVHELTRRTTTALAAVTDPAIRARLTARQALARSRGSDLGAARETGERALAEAERAGDREARVLALWGLGEIALNAGDCAAAVEHHTALSVFDSAFLPEEAVALIHMDDFDAVRRLLRTAGDAPLRPAMLIWTQGTLNMGLGRLDDADADFVTAERLEADLHVPGNLVNIRVNRGLLAMLRGDRDAAREHLDVARATVADRPNTGNHATHQYFEAVVADAEGDHTAAAGLVRSVQRDHPFLRWRLLRPHVVQAVHIALRGGDRKLAEDLAAQAAEHATRNPTVPTAQGAAAHASALVNADHELLERAVGILLTGPRPLALAAASADLGRTLLTSGDAAATPVLTRAHDLYAQAGADAEAYRVRADLERATRRPGRRTGRLRPRTDQGWDALTASECKVARLIAAGHTNRSAAEALVVSPHTVNTHLSSIFRKLAVRSRVHLARIVLAEDDAGTATGD
;
A
#
# COMPACT_ATOMS: atom_id res chain seq x y z
N MET A 1 -20.78 44.07 50.80
CA MET A 1 -19.88 43.98 52.00
C MET A 1 -19.30 42.58 51.95
N SER A 2 -18.07 42.49 51.43
CA SER A 2 -17.23 41.32 51.58
C SER A 2 -16.82 41.09 53.01
N PRO A 3 -16.40 39.84 53.36
CA PRO A 3 -14.99 39.74 53.65
C PRO A 3 -14.25 38.53 53.03
N ASP A 4 -13.04 38.88 52.72
CA ASP A 4 -11.88 38.06 52.41
C ASP A 4 -11.79 36.70 53.11
N ARG A 5 -11.40 35.67 52.32
CA ARG A 5 -10.73 34.48 52.85
C ARG A 5 -9.35 34.39 52.20
N PRO A 6 -8.29 34.16 52.95
CA PRO A 6 -6.93 34.05 52.41
C PRO A 6 -6.74 32.74 51.67
N GLU A 7 -6.08 32.83 50.51
CA GLU A 7 -5.52 31.68 49.75
C GLU A 7 -4.41 31.03 50.59
N GLU A 8 -4.68 29.84 51.09
CA GLU A 8 -3.62 28.93 51.57
C GLU A 8 -2.88 28.37 50.36
N GLN A 9 -1.71 28.91 50.10
CA GLN A 9 -0.70 28.34 49.24
C GLN A 9 -0.22 27.02 49.87
N GLY A 10 -0.79 25.89 49.43
CA GLY A 10 -0.24 24.58 49.59
C GLY A 10 1.06 24.45 48.79
N ALA A 11 2.19 24.51 49.54
CA ALA A 11 3.50 24.23 48.96
C ALA A 11 3.58 22.76 48.55
N ALA A 12 3.24 22.49 47.28
CA ALA A 12 3.61 21.25 46.63
C ALA A 12 5.12 21.33 46.31
N THR A 13 5.92 20.54 47.04
CA THR A 13 7.32 20.24 46.71
C THR A 13 7.37 19.46 45.40
N GLY A 14 7.07 20.14 44.31
CA GLY A 14 7.30 19.64 42.94
C GLY A 14 8.74 19.92 42.58
N LEU A 15 9.58 18.88 42.47
CA LEU A 15 10.82 18.94 41.74
C LEU A 15 10.50 19.45 40.32
N SER A 16 10.92 20.68 39.98
CA SER A 16 10.81 21.25 38.65
C SER A 16 11.44 20.25 37.66
N ARG A 17 10.75 19.96 36.56
CA ARG A 17 11.36 19.17 35.49
C ARG A 17 12.66 19.85 35.07
N PRO A 18 13.81 19.14 35.05
CA PRO A 18 15.06 19.76 34.63
C PRO A 18 14.89 20.25 33.18
N GLY A 19 15.38 21.44 32.91
CA GLY A 19 15.35 22.01 31.54
C GLY A 19 16.07 21.09 30.55
N LEU A 20 15.71 21.18 29.29
CA LEU A 20 16.41 20.45 28.21
C LEU A 20 17.85 20.99 28.13
N ARG A 21 18.86 20.14 28.40
CA ARG A 21 20.30 20.52 28.42
C ARG A 21 21.07 19.78 27.35
N GLY A 22 21.98 20.49 26.65
CA GLY A 22 22.86 19.90 25.64
C GLY A 22 22.15 19.37 24.39
N ARG A 23 20.98 19.92 24.07
CA ARG A 23 20.16 19.59 22.90
C ARG A 23 19.74 20.83 22.10
N GLU A 24 20.41 21.95 22.32
CA GLU A 24 20.07 23.24 21.72
C GLU A 24 20.17 23.18 20.19
N ALA A 25 21.23 22.52 19.68
CA ALA A 25 21.48 22.42 18.23
C ALA A 25 20.41 21.54 17.51
N GLU A 26 20.01 20.45 18.13
CA GLU A 26 18.94 19.58 17.61
C GLU A 26 17.59 20.30 17.66
N LEU A 27 17.31 21.00 18.75
CA LEU A 27 16.08 21.77 18.94
C LEU A 27 15.98 22.94 17.95
N ASP A 28 17.09 23.66 17.70
CA ASP A 28 17.15 24.74 16.70
C ASP A 28 16.87 24.22 15.29
N ARG A 29 17.38 23.03 14.94
CA ARG A 29 17.09 22.37 13.66
C ARG A 29 15.61 22.00 13.53
N LEU A 30 15.01 21.47 14.59
CA LEU A 30 13.58 21.14 14.61
C LEU A 30 12.71 22.39 14.51
N CYS A 31 13.09 23.48 15.20
CA CYS A 31 12.40 24.76 15.10
C CYS A 31 12.52 25.37 13.69
N ALA A 32 13.70 25.31 13.06
CA ALA A 32 13.88 25.75 11.69
C ALA A 32 13.02 24.97 10.70
N LEU A 33 12.90 23.63 10.90
CA LEU A 33 12.03 22.80 10.08
C LEU A 33 10.56 23.15 10.27
N ALA A 34 10.13 23.42 11.51
CA ALA A 34 8.79 23.88 11.82
C ALA A 34 8.47 25.24 11.14
N GLU A 35 9.43 26.19 11.15
CA GLU A 35 9.26 27.47 10.45
C GLU A 35 9.14 27.28 8.94
N THR A 36 9.89 26.39 8.33
CA THR A 36 9.81 26.02 6.92
C THR A 36 8.41 25.52 6.56
N VAL A 37 7.85 24.61 7.35
CA VAL A 37 6.50 24.07 7.17
C VAL A 37 5.45 25.17 7.38
N ARG A 38 5.61 26.01 8.39
CA ARG A 38 4.73 27.17 8.66
C ARG A 38 4.74 28.19 7.53
N GLY A 39 5.91 28.38 6.92
CA GLY A 39 6.10 29.27 5.75
C GLY A 39 5.42 28.76 4.47
N GLY A 40 4.82 27.56 4.49
CA GLY A 40 4.13 26.97 3.34
C GLY A 40 5.07 26.35 2.31
N GLU A 41 6.29 25.99 2.69
CA GLU A 41 7.27 25.34 1.80
C GLU A 41 7.02 23.81 1.64
N GLY A 42 5.86 23.33 2.13
CA GLY A 42 5.45 21.92 2.06
C GLY A 42 5.58 21.19 3.40
N GLY A 43 5.28 19.89 3.39
CA GLY A 43 5.41 19.00 4.55
C GLY A 43 6.84 18.53 4.77
N ALA A 44 7.19 18.14 6.01
CA ALA A 44 8.51 17.65 6.37
C ALA A 44 8.45 16.49 7.37
N ILE A 45 9.53 15.70 7.42
CA ILE A 45 9.70 14.59 8.37
C ILE A 45 10.98 14.84 9.18
N ALA A 46 10.89 14.75 10.50
CA ALA A 46 12.03 14.70 11.40
C ALA A 46 12.01 13.36 12.15
N LEU A 47 13.14 12.63 12.07
CA LEU A 47 13.33 11.36 12.74
C LEU A 47 14.43 11.50 13.80
N LEU A 48 14.09 11.34 15.07
CA LEU A 48 15.02 11.35 16.21
C LEU A 48 15.47 9.91 16.49
N LEU A 49 16.75 9.64 16.31
CA LEU A 49 17.33 8.31 16.56
C LEU A 49 18.20 8.31 17.81
N GLY A 50 18.19 7.21 18.55
CA GLY A 50 19.13 7.03 19.64
C GLY A 50 18.73 6.01 20.67
N GLU A 51 19.66 5.67 21.56
CA GLU A 51 19.49 4.65 22.59
C GLU A 51 18.36 4.97 23.60
N PRO A 52 17.84 3.97 24.32
CA PRO A 52 16.91 4.20 25.41
C PRO A 52 17.48 5.18 26.45
N GLY A 53 16.65 6.14 26.88
CA GLY A 53 17.07 7.12 27.90
C GLY A 53 17.93 8.29 27.40
N ILE A 54 18.31 8.36 26.09
CA ILE A 54 19.15 9.41 25.53
C ILE A 54 18.46 10.80 25.43
N GLY A 55 17.17 10.88 25.72
CA GLY A 55 16.41 12.14 25.75
C GLY A 55 15.53 12.40 24.52
N LYS A 56 15.21 11.40 23.70
CA LYS A 56 14.33 11.54 22.54
C LYS A 56 12.95 12.12 22.89
N THR A 57 12.27 11.52 23.86
CA THR A 57 10.95 11.96 24.36
C THR A 57 10.98 13.37 24.91
N ALA A 58 12.05 13.76 25.63
CA ALA A 58 12.20 15.12 26.17
C ALA A 58 12.33 16.16 25.05
N LEU A 59 13.14 15.87 24.02
CA LEU A 59 13.31 16.74 22.86
C LEU A 59 12.02 16.84 22.04
N LEU A 60 11.32 15.72 21.86
CA LEU A 60 10.03 15.70 21.20
C LEU A 60 9.00 16.57 21.93
N GLN A 61 8.87 16.43 23.27
CA GLN A 61 7.93 17.22 24.09
C GLN A 61 8.23 18.71 24.05
N GLU A 62 9.51 19.11 24.12
CA GLU A 62 9.91 20.52 24.01
C GLU A 62 9.58 21.08 22.60
N THR A 63 9.83 20.30 21.55
CA THR A 63 9.45 20.68 20.16
C THR A 63 7.95 20.83 20.01
N VAL A 64 7.16 19.91 20.57
CA VAL A 64 5.69 19.98 20.61
C VAL A 64 5.22 21.24 21.33
N SER A 65 5.83 21.57 22.47
CA SER A 65 5.50 22.80 23.24
C SER A 65 5.76 24.06 22.42
N ARG A 66 6.91 24.16 21.77
CA ARG A 66 7.27 25.30 20.91
C ARG A 66 6.37 25.40 19.69
N ALA A 67 6.08 24.29 19.03
CA ALA A 67 5.18 24.27 17.87
C ALA A 67 3.77 24.80 18.24
N ARG A 68 3.24 24.42 19.40
CA ARG A 68 1.96 24.97 19.90
C ARG A 68 2.03 26.50 20.06
N ALA A 69 3.11 27.00 20.68
CA ALA A 69 3.33 28.44 20.85
C ALA A 69 3.42 29.18 19.51
N HIS A 70 3.90 28.52 18.45
CA HIS A 70 3.99 29.07 17.09
C HIS A 70 2.73 28.82 16.23
N GLY A 71 1.63 28.35 16.83
CA GLY A 71 0.32 28.24 16.18
C GLY A 71 0.07 26.96 15.40
N PHE A 72 0.89 25.94 15.56
CA PHE A 72 0.59 24.62 15.01
C PHE A 72 -0.62 23.98 15.71
N LEU A 73 -1.39 23.22 14.93
CA LEU A 73 -2.28 22.21 15.47
C LEU A 73 -1.44 20.98 15.77
N VAL A 74 -1.36 20.59 17.05
CA VAL A 74 -0.44 19.54 17.49
C VAL A 74 -1.21 18.29 17.88
N SER A 75 -0.78 17.18 17.31
CA SER A 75 -1.21 15.83 17.60
C SER A 75 -0.01 15.04 18.12
N HIS A 76 -0.16 14.36 19.27
CA HIS A 76 0.94 13.65 19.89
C HIS A 76 0.49 12.27 20.36
N GLY A 77 1.21 11.23 19.91
CA GLY A 77 0.98 9.83 20.27
C GLY A 77 2.25 9.13 20.70
N HIS A 78 2.05 7.94 21.26
CA HIS A 78 3.12 7.07 21.72
C HIS A 78 2.84 5.63 21.27
N ALA A 79 3.83 4.95 20.71
CA ALA A 79 3.73 3.55 20.39
C ALA A 79 4.18 2.69 21.58
N GLU A 80 3.42 1.64 21.90
CA GLU A 80 3.66 0.76 23.04
C GLU A 80 3.87 -0.69 22.60
N GLU A 81 4.82 -1.39 23.22
CA GLU A 81 5.15 -2.80 22.94
C GLU A 81 3.91 -3.73 23.00
N LEU A 82 2.98 -3.50 23.91
CA LEU A 82 1.77 -4.31 24.04
C LEU A 82 0.67 -3.97 23.02
N HIS A 83 0.73 -2.79 22.42
CA HIS A 83 -0.18 -2.37 21.35
C HIS A 83 0.41 -2.61 19.96
N GLU A 84 1.59 -3.24 19.87
CA GLU A 84 2.26 -3.54 18.59
C GLU A 84 1.37 -4.35 17.62
N LEU A 85 0.40 -5.08 18.11
CA LEU A 85 -0.51 -5.89 17.31
C LEU A 85 -1.91 -5.26 17.13
N ALA A 86 -2.24 -4.19 17.87
CA ALA A 86 -3.54 -3.53 17.75
C ALA A 86 -3.59 -2.59 16.54
N PRO A 87 -4.49 -2.81 15.56
CA PRO A 87 -4.52 -2.04 14.33
C PRO A 87 -4.66 -0.53 14.57
N LEU A 88 -3.76 0.26 14.00
CA LEU A 88 -3.71 1.73 14.12
C LEU A 88 -3.56 2.29 15.55
N ALA A 89 -3.33 1.48 16.56
CA ALA A 89 -3.31 1.94 17.95
C ALA A 89 -2.31 3.09 18.16
N SER A 90 -1.11 2.95 17.60
CA SER A 90 -0.04 3.95 17.75
C SER A 90 -0.36 5.27 17.06
N LEU A 91 -0.87 5.22 15.84
CA LEU A 91 -1.22 6.42 15.08
C LEU A 91 -2.54 7.05 15.58
N ALA A 92 -3.54 6.22 15.89
CA ALA A 92 -4.83 6.67 16.41
C ALA A 92 -4.66 7.38 17.77
N SER A 93 -3.82 6.83 18.68
CA SER A 93 -3.46 7.50 19.93
C SER A 93 -3.00 8.93 19.67
N GLY A 94 -2.10 9.14 18.69
CA GLY A 94 -1.65 10.46 18.30
C GLY A 94 -2.75 11.36 17.74
N LEU A 95 -3.57 10.85 16.86
CA LEU A 95 -4.53 11.64 16.11
C LEU A 95 -5.79 12.03 16.92
N LEU A 96 -6.14 11.24 17.94
CA LEU A 96 -7.29 11.48 18.82
C LEU A 96 -6.98 12.41 20.00
N HIS A 97 -5.73 12.40 20.51
CA HIS A 97 -5.34 13.12 21.73
C HIS A 97 -4.64 14.46 21.40
N GLY A 98 -5.26 15.30 20.60
CA GLY A 98 -4.83 16.68 20.33
C GLY A 98 -5.79 17.69 20.99
N ASP A 99 -5.36 18.93 21.19
CA ASP A 99 -6.24 20.02 21.63
C ASP A 99 -6.26 21.14 20.57
N PRO A 100 -7.29 21.18 19.70
CA PRO A 100 -8.31 20.15 19.47
C PRO A 100 -7.78 18.90 18.76
N PRO A 101 -8.45 17.73 18.90
CA PRO A 101 -8.02 16.51 18.25
C PRO A 101 -8.07 16.64 16.71
N LEU A 102 -7.13 16.00 16.03
CA LEU A 102 -7.11 15.96 14.55
C LEU A 102 -8.25 15.12 13.98
N LEU A 103 -8.60 14.04 14.66
CA LEU A 103 -9.71 13.16 14.31
C LEU A 103 -10.69 13.07 15.49
N SER A 104 -11.97 12.94 15.17
CA SER A 104 -13.01 12.62 16.16
C SER A 104 -13.17 11.11 16.34
N GLY A 105 -13.77 10.67 17.44
CA GLY A 105 -14.10 9.26 17.62
C GLY A 105 -15.04 8.72 16.54
N THR A 106 -15.89 9.56 15.94
CA THR A 106 -16.74 9.22 14.79
C THR A 106 -15.93 9.01 13.52
N ASP A 107 -14.88 9.80 13.28
CA ASP A 107 -13.98 9.59 12.12
C ASP A 107 -13.28 8.24 12.23
N LEU A 108 -12.85 7.85 13.43
CA LEU A 108 -12.23 6.55 13.68
C LEU A 108 -13.22 5.38 13.58
N ALA A 109 -14.45 5.56 14.06
CA ALA A 109 -15.49 4.53 13.94
C ALA A 109 -15.86 4.29 12.47
N ASP A 110 -15.93 5.34 11.66
CA ASP A 110 -16.11 5.24 10.20
C ASP A 110 -14.92 4.53 9.52
N LEU A 111 -13.71 4.74 10.01
CA LEU A 111 -12.49 4.06 9.55
C LEU A 111 -12.49 2.59 9.97
N ALA A 112 -12.86 2.28 11.21
CA ALA A 112 -12.91 0.93 11.76
C ALA A 112 -14.07 0.07 11.19
N GLY A 113 -15.22 0.67 10.84
CA GLY A 113 -16.35 -0.03 10.25
C GLY A 113 -16.15 -0.50 8.80
N ARG A 114 -15.06 -0.08 8.16
CA ARG A 114 -14.71 -0.41 6.77
C ARG A 114 -13.50 -1.33 6.72
N HIS A 115 -13.63 -2.54 7.22
CA HIS A 115 -12.56 -3.51 7.46
C HIS A 115 -11.75 -3.97 6.23
N ASP A 116 -11.97 -3.41 5.05
CA ASP A 116 -11.53 -4.10 3.84
C ASP A 116 -10.25 -3.58 3.17
N GLN A 117 -9.61 -2.46 3.58
CA GLN A 117 -8.41 -2.00 2.86
C GLN A 117 -7.52 -0.99 3.61
N ARG A 118 -6.27 -1.41 3.91
CA ARG A 118 -5.18 -0.57 4.45
C ARG A 118 -5.03 0.76 3.71
N ILE A 119 -5.09 0.72 2.37
CA ILE A 119 -4.87 1.91 1.52
C ILE A 119 -6.00 2.91 1.65
N ARG A 120 -7.26 2.49 1.67
CA ARG A 120 -8.39 3.41 1.87
C ARG A 120 -8.36 4.10 3.21
N LEU A 121 -7.94 3.36 4.23
CA LEU A 121 -7.72 3.91 5.54
C LEU A 121 -6.67 5.03 5.49
N VAL A 122 -5.52 4.76 4.84
CA VAL A 122 -4.46 5.74 4.66
C VAL A 122 -4.94 6.93 3.80
N GLU A 123 -5.72 6.70 2.76
CA GLU A 123 -6.30 7.75 1.92
C GLU A 123 -7.28 8.63 2.70
N ARG A 124 -8.16 8.01 3.47
CA ARG A 124 -9.10 8.75 4.30
C ARG A 124 -8.38 9.56 5.38
N LEU A 125 -7.34 8.97 6.00
CA LEU A 125 -6.47 9.68 6.94
C LEU A 125 -5.77 10.85 6.25
N ALA A 126 -5.19 10.64 5.06
CA ALA A 126 -4.54 11.70 4.29
C ALA A 126 -5.51 12.85 3.98
N GLN A 127 -6.72 12.53 3.52
CA GLN A 127 -7.77 13.52 3.24
C GLN A 127 -8.14 14.32 4.50
N LEU A 128 -8.40 13.64 5.61
CA LEU A 128 -8.77 14.31 6.87
C LEU A 128 -7.65 15.23 7.37
N ILE A 129 -6.40 14.78 7.28
CA ILE A 129 -5.23 15.58 7.67
C ILE A 129 -5.06 16.76 6.70
N GLU A 130 -5.24 16.56 5.39
CA GLU A 130 -5.19 17.65 4.38
C GLU A 130 -6.25 18.71 4.66
N GLU A 131 -7.50 18.31 4.93
CA GLU A 131 -8.59 19.21 5.28
C GLU A 131 -8.28 20.04 6.55
N ARG A 132 -7.69 19.40 7.56
CA ARG A 132 -7.31 20.08 8.81
C ARG A 132 -6.10 21.01 8.66
N SER A 133 -5.18 20.65 7.76
CA SER A 133 -3.97 21.44 7.48
C SER A 133 -4.22 22.64 6.55
N ALA A 134 -5.37 22.75 5.89
CA ALA A 134 -5.68 23.83 4.95
C ALA A 134 -5.70 25.22 5.60
N GLY A 135 -6.04 25.32 6.90
CA GLY A 135 -6.12 26.60 7.61
C GLY A 135 -4.99 26.87 8.59
N ARG A 136 -4.25 25.86 9.04
CA ARG A 136 -3.19 25.95 10.04
C ARG A 136 -2.17 24.84 9.83
N PRO A 137 -0.86 25.11 10.07
CA PRO A 137 0.14 24.04 10.01
C PRO A 137 -0.13 22.98 11.09
N VAL A 138 0.15 21.72 10.78
CA VAL A 138 -0.10 20.56 11.65
C VAL A 138 1.24 19.93 12.04
N LEU A 139 1.42 19.61 13.32
CA LEU A 139 2.50 18.76 13.82
C LEU A 139 1.90 17.43 14.29
N ILE A 140 2.36 16.32 13.71
CA ILE A 140 2.05 14.97 14.16
C ILE A 140 3.30 14.35 14.74
N ALA A 141 3.31 14.16 16.06
CA ALA A 141 4.42 13.58 16.78
C ALA A 141 4.08 12.15 17.24
N VAL A 142 4.95 11.17 16.94
CA VAL A 142 4.80 9.79 17.41
C VAL A 142 6.10 9.34 18.07
N ASP A 143 6.01 9.03 19.36
CA ASP A 143 7.14 8.57 20.15
C ASP A 143 7.30 7.05 20.07
N ASP A 144 8.54 6.56 20.05
CA ASP A 144 8.95 5.15 20.06
C ASP A 144 8.36 4.31 18.90
N VAL A 145 8.40 4.82 17.65
CA VAL A 145 7.79 4.16 16.46
C VAL A 145 8.31 2.74 16.18
N GLN A 146 9.42 2.30 16.81
CA GLN A 146 9.85 0.89 16.74
C GLN A 146 8.78 -0.08 17.29
N TRP A 147 7.88 0.39 18.15
CA TRP A 147 6.75 -0.35 18.72
C TRP A 147 5.42 -0.11 17.98
N ALA A 148 5.45 0.66 16.89
CA ALA A 148 4.24 0.91 16.12
C ALA A 148 3.71 -0.39 15.50
N ASP A 149 2.39 -0.58 15.59
CA ASP A 149 1.72 -1.70 14.95
C ASP A 149 1.91 -1.69 13.42
N PRO A 150 1.81 -2.84 12.73
CA PRO A 150 2.08 -2.95 11.30
C PRO A 150 1.22 -2.00 10.45
N LEU A 151 -0.03 -1.70 10.87
CA LEU A 151 -0.91 -0.80 10.12
C LEU A 151 -0.53 0.66 10.34
N SER A 152 -0.13 1.05 11.56
CA SER A 152 0.45 2.37 11.84
C SER A 152 1.77 2.57 11.09
N ARG A 153 2.66 1.57 11.06
CA ARG A 153 3.89 1.60 10.26
C ARG A 153 3.60 1.78 8.77
N PHE A 154 2.66 1.00 8.25
CA PHE A 154 2.21 1.12 6.87
C PHE A 154 1.63 2.52 6.58
N ALA A 155 0.80 3.06 7.45
CA ALA A 155 0.25 4.41 7.29
C ALA A 155 1.36 5.47 7.35
N LEU A 156 2.30 5.37 8.30
CA LEU A 156 3.42 6.29 8.45
C LEU A 156 4.41 6.23 7.27
N SER A 157 4.55 5.10 6.58
CA SER A 157 5.37 5.01 5.36
C SER A 157 4.75 5.74 4.17
N LEU A 158 3.43 5.90 4.12
CA LEU A 158 2.71 6.48 2.98
C LEU A 158 2.24 7.92 3.22
N LEU A 159 1.70 8.22 4.40
CA LEU A 159 1.09 9.52 4.71
C LEU A 159 2.03 10.71 4.49
N PRO A 160 3.30 10.67 4.96
CA PRO A 160 4.19 11.82 4.77
C PRO A 160 4.44 12.14 3.29
N ALA A 161 4.62 11.13 2.45
CA ALA A 161 4.81 11.31 1.01
C ALA A 161 3.55 11.86 0.31
N ARG A 162 2.37 11.46 0.77
CA ARG A 162 1.08 11.94 0.24
C ARG A 162 0.76 13.36 0.65
N LEU A 163 1.26 13.79 1.80
CA LEU A 163 1.02 15.12 2.38
C LEU A 163 2.19 16.08 2.20
N LEU A 164 3.15 15.77 1.31
CA LEU A 164 4.30 16.65 1.02
C LEU A 164 3.90 18.06 0.59
N SER A 165 2.77 18.21 -0.09
CA SER A 165 2.25 19.51 -0.52
C SER A 165 1.45 20.24 0.56
N SER A 166 1.17 19.61 1.69
CA SER A 166 0.40 20.13 2.81
C SER A 166 1.32 20.56 3.94
N PRO A 167 0.99 21.61 4.73
CA PRO A 167 1.86 22.08 5.81
C PRO A 167 1.79 21.15 7.04
N VAL A 168 2.35 19.95 6.90
CA VAL A 168 2.36 18.91 7.93
C VAL A 168 3.81 18.57 8.30
N LEU A 169 4.15 18.72 9.59
CA LEU A 169 5.42 18.27 10.14
C LEU A 169 5.23 16.95 10.88
N TRP A 170 5.94 15.91 10.44
CA TRP A 170 6.01 14.62 11.11
C TRP A 170 7.25 14.59 12.01
N LEU A 171 7.06 14.35 13.31
CA LEU A 171 8.13 14.22 14.30
C LEU A 171 8.08 12.83 14.91
N LEU A 172 9.05 12.00 14.56
CA LEU A 172 9.08 10.59 14.93
C LEU A 172 10.32 10.29 15.77
N THR A 173 10.20 9.41 16.75
CA THR A 173 11.35 8.92 17.50
C THR A 173 11.50 7.42 17.37
N SER A 174 12.75 6.93 17.28
CA SER A 174 13.06 5.51 17.22
C SER A 174 14.38 5.18 17.91
N ARG A 175 14.59 3.91 18.24
CA ARG A 175 15.89 3.40 18.72
C ARG A 175 16.84 3.17 17.57
N GLU A 176 16.33 2.63 16.47
CA GLU A 176 17.07 2.32 15.24
C GLU A 176 16.39 3.00 14.06
N ASP A 177 17.10 3.15 12.95
CA ASP A 177 16.49 3.65 11.72
C ASP A 177 15.45 2.61 11.24
N PRO A 178 14.17 2.94 11.24
CA PRO A 178 13.15 1.97 10.90
C PRO A 178 13.09 1.63 9.41
N GLU A 179 14.02 2.16 8.55
CA GLU A 179 14.01 2.01 7.07
C GLU A 179 12.65 2.31 6.40
N LEU A 180 11.68 2.76 7.19
CA LEU A 180 10.26 2.93 6.82
C LEU A 180 10.02 4.15 5.93
N TYR A 181 10.96 5.10 5.96
CA TYR A 181 10.75 6.38 5.29
C TYR A 181 11.79 6.51 4.19
N GLY A 182 11.36 6.38 2.94
CA GLY A 182 12.23 6.61 1.79
C GLY A 182 13.01 7.92 1.97
N GLN A 183 14.26 7.97 1.52
CA GLN A 183 15.08 9.17 1.53
C GLN A 183 14.45 10.23 0.61
N GLY A 184 13.45 10.93 1.14
CA GLY A 184 12.81 12.06 0.48
C GLY A 184 13.62 13.36 0.72
N PRO A 185 13.52 14.36 -0.16
CA PRO A 185 14.24 15.62 -0.05
C PRO A 185 13.93 16.44 1.21
N LEU A 186 12.90 16.06 1.98
CA LEU A 186 12.44 16.72 3.20
C LEU A 186 12.52 15.84 4.45
N THR A 187 13.24 14.71 4.39
CA THR A 187 13.48 13.86 5.55
C THR A 187 14.76 14.30 6.25
N THR A 188 14.65 14.67 7.53
CA THR A 188 15.79 15.05 8.38
C THR A 188 15.95 14.00 9.47
N THR A 189 17.04 13.24 9.43
CA THR A 189 17.40 12.30 10.49
C THR A 189 18.35 12.97 11.47
N LEU A 190 18.03 12.92 12.76
CA LEU A 190 18.79 13.51 13.85
C LEU A 190 19.23 12.40 14.82
N PRO A 191 20.44 11.86 14.68
CA PRO A 191 20.97 10.91 15.65
C PRO A 191 21.39 11.66 16.94
N LEU A 192 20.76 11.29 18.05
CA LEU A 192 21.08 11.86 19.36
C LEU A 192 22.30 11.16 19.96
N ARG A 193 23.34 11.91 20.19
CA ARG A 193 24.57 11.42 20.82
C ARG A 193 24.49 11.55 22.34
N PRO A 194 25.33 10.84 23.12
CA PRO A 194 25.50 11.08 24.55
C PRO A 194 25.74 12.56 24.87
N LEU A 195 25.23 13.03 26.02
CA LEU A 195 25.47 14.39 26.49
C LEU A 195 26.95 14.64 26.78
N SER A 196 27.39 15.86 26.52
CA SER A 196 28.72 16.29 26.90
C SER A 196 28.86 16.42 28.43
N GLU A 197 30.12 16.42 28.93
CA GLU A 197 30.38 16.62 30.34
C GLU A 197 29.79 17.94 30.85
N THR A 198 29.85 19.01 30.03
CA THR A 198 29.27 20.31 30.36
C THR A 198 27.75 20.24 30.52
N ALA A 199 27.06 19.55 29.62
CA ALA A 199 25.60 19.36 29.70
C ALA A 199 25.20 18.48 30.89
N LEU A 200 26.00 17.46 31.24
CA LEU A 200 25.81 16.64 32.42
C LEU A 200 26.01 17.45 33.70
N ALA A 201 26.98 18.37 33.76
CA ALA A 201 27.19 19.25 34.91
C ALA A 201 26.03 20.26 35.08
N GLU A 202 25.42 20.73 33.98
CA GLU A 202 24.21 21.56 34.01
C GLU A 202 23.01 20.77 34.51
N LEU A 203 22.83 19.55 34.03
CA LEU A 203 21.78 18.65 34.51
C LEU A 203 21.93 18.36 36.01
N ALA A 204 23.18 18.17 36.50
CA ALA A 204 23.46 17.96 37.89
C ALA A 204 23.07 19.17 38.73
N ARG A 205 23.33 20.39 38.30
CA ARG A 205 22.92 21.63 38.98
C ARG A 205 21.40 21.75 39.06
N ASP A 206 20.72 21.41 37.96
CA ASP A 206 19.26 21.46 37.93
C ASP A 206 18.62 20.45 38.91
N VAL A 207 19.14 19.22 39.01
CA VAL A 207 18.59 18.16 39.84
C VAL A 207 18.96 18.36 41.33
N LEU A 208 20.16 18.81 41.65
CA LEU A 208 20.64 18.99 43.01
C LEU A 208 20.28 20.36 43.62
N GLY A 209 19.78 21.29 42.80
CA GLY A 209 19.41 22.63 43.19
C GLY A 209 20.58 23.55 43.56
N GLY A 210 21.80 23.23 43.12
CA GLY A 210 23.03 23.98 43.37
C GLY A 210 24.27 23.36 42.70
N ASP A 211 25.44 23.93 43.00
CA ASP A 211 26.70 23.41 42.45
C ASP A 211 26.96 21.98 42.94
N ALA A 212 27.20 21.07 41.98
CA ALA A 212 27.46 19.69 42.27
C ALA A 212 28.86 19.53 42.95
N PRO A 213 29.02 18.73 44.01
CA PRO A 213 30.32 18.41 44.57
C PRO A 213 31.24 17.79 43.53
N ALA A 214 32.56 18.06 43.63
CA ALA A 214 33.56 17.59 42.63
C ALA A 214 33.52 16.07 42.41
N ARG A 215 33.10 15.27 43.38
CA ARG A 215 32.92 13.82 43.30
C ARG A 215 31.77 13.39 42.40
N VAL A 216 30.79 14.26 42.14
CA VAL A 216 29.62 13.95 41.28
C VAL A 216 30.05 13.81 39.83
N GLY A 217 31.07 14.53 39.36
CA GLY A 217 31.62 14.38 38.03
C GLY A 217 32.13 12.96 37.73
N GLU A 218 32.93 12.39 38.62
CA GLU A 218 33.46 11.03 38.50
C GLU A 218 32.36 9.96 38.52
N LEU A 219 31.27 10.23 39.25
CA LEU A 219 30.08 9.35 39.32
C LEU A 219 29.27 9.41 38.00
N LEU A 220 29.17 10.60 37.41
CA LEU A 220 28.44 10.80 36.11
C LEU A 220 29.16 10.18 34.90
N ASP A 221 30.50 9.95 34.98
CA ASP A 221 31.22 9.18 33.95
C ASP A 221 30.63 7.79 33.78
N GLY A 222 30.15 7.18 34.86
CA GLY A 222 29.44 5.91 34.80
C GLY A 222 28.08 5.94 34.07
N ALA A 223 27.50 7.13 33.86
CA ALA A 223 26.29 7.27 33.06
C ALA A 223 26.57 7.26 31.54
N GLY A 224 27.86 7.34 31.11
CA GLY A 224 28.25 7.31 29.69
C GLY A 224 27.55 8.39 28.85
N GLY A 225 27.23 9.55 29.46
CA GLY A 225 26.52 10.63 28.79
C GLY A 225 25.02 10.41 28.59
N ASN A 226 24.45 9.33 29.14
CA ASN A 226 23.01 9.08 29.07
C ASN A 226 22.26 9.93 30.13
N PRO A 227 21.40 10.89 29.71
CA PRO A 227 20.76 11.82 30.64
C PRO A 227 19.80 11.14 31.64
N PHE A 228 19.17 10.03 31.25
CA PHE A 228 18.30 9.28 32.17
C PHE A 228 19.13 8.62 33.26
N LEU A 229 20.21 7.94 32.90
CA LEU A 229 21.10 7.31 33.89
C LEU A 229 21.71 8.37 34.81
N ALA A 230 22.13 9.50 34.25
CA ALA A 230 22.64 10.62 35.05
C ALA A 230 21.62 11.17 36.04
N ALA A 231 20.37 11.42 35.58
CA ALA A 231 19.30 11.93 36.45
C ALA A 231 18.91 10.94 37.59
N GLU A 232 18.88 9.65 37.31
CA GLU A 232 18.62 8.60 38.30
C GLU A 232 19.75 8.52 39.34
N MET A 233 21.01 8.62 38.90
CA MET A 233 22.17 8.66 39.81
C MET A 233 22.15 9.91 40.71
N LEU A 234 21.85 11.07 40.12
CA LEU A 234 21.71 12.33 40.86
C LEU A 234 20.57 12.33 41.86
N SER A 235 19.42 11.76 41.48
CA SER A 235 18.28 11.60 42.39
C SER A 235 18.61 10.70 43.59
N GLY A 236 19.35 9.63 43.33
CA GLY A 236 19.88 8.77 44.40
C GLY A 236 20.83 9.49 45.35
N ILE A 237 21.71 10.34 44.82
CA ILE A 237 22.62 11.18 45.63
C ILE A 237 21.85 12.21 46.42
N ALA A 238 20.84 12.85 45.87
CA ALA A 238 19.99 13.82 46.58
C ALA A 238 19.25 13.18 47.75
N ALA A 239 18.85 11.92 47.63
CA ALA A 239 18.11 11.17 48.66
C ALA A 239 19.00 10.60 49.77
N THR A 240 20.26 10.20 49.49
CA THR A 240 21.11 9.42 50.41
C THR A 240 22.40 10.10 50.82
N GLY A 241 22.76 11.24 50.23
CA GLY A 241 24.07 11.90 50.40
C GLY A 241 25.17 11.26 49.55
N ALA A 242 26.29 11.98 49.36
CA ALA A 242 27.36 11.64 48.42
C ALA A 242 28.28 10.43 48.76
N ASP A 243 28.08 9.77 49.92
CA ASP A 243 28.94 8.71 50.43
C ASP A 243 28.52 7.26 50.12
N GLY A 244 27.54 7.06 49.22
CA GLY A 244 27.05 5.74 48.79
C GLY A 244 27.95 5.08 47.75
N PRO A 245 27.95 3.73 47.66
CA PRO A 245 28.86 2.93 46.78
C PRO A 245 28.56 2.95 45.28
N GLN A 246 29.43 2.41 44.45
CA GLN A 246 29.75 2.64 43.02
C GLN A 246 28.83 2.03 41.90
N PRO A 247 28.94 2.49 40.58
CA PRO A 247 28.02 2.18 39.48
C PRO A 247 28.52 1.02 38.57
N PRO A 248 27.87 0.62 37.49
CA PRO A 248 26.52 0.69 36.93
C PRO A 248 25.64 -0.54 37.21
N GLU A 249 26.11 -1.57 37.94
CA GLU A 249 25.27 -2.67 38.47
C GLU A 249 24.15 -2.17 39.37
N ARG A 250 24.19 -0.89 39.74
CA ARG A 250 23.35 -0.17 40.66
C ARG A 250 22.08 0.47 40.14
N LEU A 251 21.94 0.63 38.80
CA LEU A 251 20.61 1.00 38.27
C LEU A 251 19.62 -0.10 38.64
N VAL A 252 20.03 -1.36 38.45
CA VAL A 252 19.27 -2.53 38.86
C VAL A 252 19.18 -2.62 40.40
N LEU A 253 20.25 -2.27 41.13
CA LEU A 253 20.26 -2.23 42.60
C LEU A 253 19.48 -1.03 43.13
N GLY A 254 19.51 0.15 42.47
CA GLY A 254 18.73 1.32 42.88
C GLY A 254 17.23 1.12 42.71
N VAL A 255 16.82 0.50 41.60
CA VAL A 255 15.43 0.10 41.34
C VAL A 255 15.02 -1.00 42.34
N ARG A 256 15.86 -2.02 42.55
CA ARG A 256 15.62 -3.07 43.53
C ARG A 256 15.54 -2.53 44.97
N GLY A 257 16.36 -1.53 45.33
CA GLY A 257 16.28 -0.83 46.62
C GLY A 257 14.92 -0.17 46.82
N ARG A 258 14.50 0.63 45.81
CA ARG A 258 13.16 1.28 45.83
C ARG A 258 12.02 0.27 45.91
N LEU A 259 12.15 -0.86 45.18
CA LEU A 259 11.15 -1.94 45.22
C LEU A 259 11.12 -2.65 46.60
N ALA A 260 12.27 -2.77 47.27
CA ALA A 260 12.38 -3.41 48.60
C ALA A 260 11.76 -2.55 49.73
N ASP A 261 11.70 -1.23 49.53
CA ASP A 261 11.12 -0.30 50.52
C ASP A 261 9.60 -0.17 50.38
N LEU A 262 9.00 -0.71 49.30
CA LEU A 262 7.55 -0.66 49.07
C LEU A 262 6.80 -1.68 49.93
N ARG A 263 5.55 -1.35 50.26
CA ARG A 263 4.63 -2.34 50.83
C ARG A 263 4.41 -3.52 49.89
N PRO A 264 4.21 -4.73 50.42
CA PRO A 264 3.97 -5.92 49.58
C PRO A 264 2.82 -5.76 48.59
N ASP A 265 1.75 -5.06 48.94
CA ASP A 265 0.58 -4.79 48.10
C ASP A 265 0.92 -3.84 46.96
N THR A 266 1.72 -2.81 47.20
CA THR A 266 2.19 -1.87 46.18
C THR A 266 3.15 -2.56 45.20
N LEU A 267 4.04 -3.41 45.71
CA LEU A 267 4.92 -4.21 44.83
C LEU A 267 4.10 -5.18 43.96
N HIS A 268 3.06 -5.81 44.55
CA HIS A 268 2.16 -6.67 43.77
C HIS A 268 1.40 -5.89 42.70
N PHE A 269 0.88 -4.71 43.02
CA PHE A 269 0.25 -3.79 42.07
C PHE A 269 1.19 -3.39 40.91
N LEU A 270 2.44 -3.01 41.22
CA LEU A 270 3.44 -2.67 40.20
C LEU A 270 3.81 -3.87 39.32
N ARG A 271 3.91 -5.08 39.88
CA ARG A 271 4.14 -6.31 39.14
C ARG A 271 3.01 -6.58 38.12
N ILE A 272 1.77 -6.40 38.51
CA ILE A 272 0.61 -6.48 37.61
C ILE A 272 0.69 -5.38 36.55
N GLY A 273 0.93 -4.14 36.93
CA GLY A 273 1.10 -3.04 35.96
C GLY A 273 2.20 -3.30 34.95
N SER A 274 3.32 -3.91 35.38
CA SER A 274 4.43 -4.28 34.47
C SER A 274 4.05 -5.30 33.41
N VAL A 275 3.10 -6.19 33.70
CA VAL A 275 2.52 -7.17 32.77
C VAL A 275 1.53 -6.52 31.81
N LEU A 276 0.74 -5.54 32.31
CA LEU A 276 -0.22 -4.79 31.50
C LEU A 276 0.44 -3.80 30.52
N GLY A 277 1.68 -3.36 30.78
CA GLY A 277 2.41 -2.48 29.89
C GLY A 277 3.08 -1.30 30.55
N ARG A 278 3.61 -0.39 29.71
CA ARG A 278 4.19 0.86 30.19
C ARG A 278 3.10 1.82 30.71
N ALA A 279 1.99 1.89 30.00
CA ALA A 279 0.79 2.61 30.39
C ALA A 279 -0.37 1.63 30.55
N PHE A 280 -1.12 1.72 31.63
CA PHE A 280 -2.24 0.84 31.92
C PHE A 280 -3.36 1.58 32.64
N SER A 281 -4.59 1.10 32.48
CA SER A 281 -5.72 1.68 33.20
C SER A 281 -5.75 1.16 34.65
N LEU A 282 -6.15 2.03 35.58
CA LEU A 282 -6.37 1.61 36.97
C LEU A 282 -7.43 0.51 37.08
N ALA A 283 -8.44 0.53 36.17
CA ALA A 283 -9.50 -0.47 36.15
C ALA A 283 -8.96 -1.86 35.76
N ASP A 284 -8.07 -1.95 34.77
CA ASP A 284 -7.49 -3.21 34.34
C ASP A 284 -6.57 -3.79 35.42
N ALA A 285 -5.73 -2.95 36.00
CA ALA A 285 -4.89 -3.37 37.14
C ALA A 285 -5.72 -3.84 38.33
N ALA A 286 -6.79 -3.13 38.68
CA ALA A 286 -7.72 -3.48 39.77
C ALA A 286 -8.41 -4.84 39.51
N ALA A 287 -8.82 -5.07 38.27
CA ALA A 287 -9.44 -6.34 37.87
C ALA A 287 -8.49 -7.53 38.08
N LEU A 288 -7.20 -7.37 37.73
CA LEU A 288 -6.17 -8.40 37.93
C LEU A 288 -5.75 -8.52 39.42
N CYS A 289 -5.81 -7.43 40.21
CA CYS A 289 -5.61 -7.50 41.62
C CYS A 289 -6.79 -8.15 42.37
N GLY A 290 -7.91 -8.41 41.69
CA GLY A 290 -9.15 -8.91 42.33
C GLY A 290 -9.77 -7.92 43.32
N ARG A 291 -9.53 -6.61 43.15
CA ARG A 291 -9.95 -5.53 44.04
C ARG A 291 -10.68 -4.43 43.26
N PRO A 292 -11.60 -3.67 43.90
CA PRO A 292 -12.19 -2.50 43.27
C PRO A 292 -11.12 -1.40 43.03
N ALA A 293 -11.24 -0.65 41.93
CA ALA A 293 -10.28 0.41 41.57
C ALA A 293 -10.11 1.46 42.70
N SER A 294 -11.21 1.80 43.44
CA SER A 294 -11.20 2.70 44.58
C SER A 294 -10.39 2.16 45.76
N GLY A 295 -10.13 0.86 45.80
CA GLY A 295 -9.35 0.22 46.85
C GLY A 295 -7.85 0.18 46.61
N LEU A 296 -7.36 0.74 45.46
CA LEU A 296 -5.94 0.77 45.12
C LEU A 296 -5.30 2.17 45.26
N GLY A 297 -6.02 3.15 45.85
CA GLY A 297 -5.51 4.52 45.95
C GLY A 297 -4.19 4.61 46.70
N ALA A 298 -4.05 3.89 47.83
CA ALA A 298 -2.83 3.91 48.64
C ALA A 298 -1.61 3.28 47.91
N GLU A 299 -1.82 2.29 47.04
CA GLU A 299 -0.79 1.65 46.21
C GLU A 299 -0.35 2.59 45.08
N VAL A 300 -1.31 3.31 44.49
CA VAL A 300 -1.05 4.31 43.44
C VAL A 300 -0.25 5.47 44.01
N ASP A 301 -0.71 6.03 45.19
CA ASP A 301 -0.04 7.17 45.85
C ASP A 301 1.40 6.81 46.22
N GLU A 302 1.63 5.61 46.76
CA GLU A 302 2.96 5.15 47.14
C GLU A 302 3.86 4.94 45.90
N ALA A 303 3.33 4.37 44.82
CA ALA A 303 4.08 4.16 43.61
C ALA A 303 4.46 5.48 42.91
N ILE A 304 3.59 6.50 42.99
CA ILE A 304 3.86 7.85 42.48
C ILE A 304 4.90 8.54 43.39
N ALA A 305 4.74 8.46 44.72
CA ALA A 305 5.70 9.02 45.68
C ALA A 305 7.10 8.41 45.54
N ALA A 306 7.18 7.10 45.23
CA ALA A 306 8.43 6.40 44.95
C ALA A 306 9.00 6.73 43.54
N ALA A 307 8.38 7.63 42.79
CA ALA A 307 8.76 8.03 41.43
C ALA A 307 8.82 6.85 40.43
N LEU A 308 8.02 5.81 40.60
CA LEU A 308 7.92 4.66 39.73
C LEU A 308 6.80 4.84 38.67
N LEU A 309 5.68 5.45 39.09
CA LEU A 309 4.55 5.75 38.22
C LEU A 309 4.32 7.26 38.11
N HIS A 310 3.60 7.61 37.07
CA HIS A 310 3.02 8.92 36.81
C HIS A 310 1.57 8.72 36.39
N ASP A 311 0.68 9.58 36.86
CA ASP A 311 -0.73 9.63 36.47
C ASP A 311 -0.91 10.78 35.47
N ASP A 312 -1.43 10.49 34.27
CA ASP A 312 -1.76 11.49 33.25
C ASP A 312 -3.24 11.95 33.31
N GLY A 313 -4.00 11.41 34.26
CA GLY A 313 -5.44 11.66 34.49
C GLY A 313 -6.37 10.64 33.81
N GLU A 314 -5.87 9.82 32.91
CA GLU A 314 -6.60 8.71 32.27
C GLU A 314 -5.93 7.36 32.54
N ARG A 315 -4.59 7.33 32.57
CA ARG A 315 -3.79 6.12 32.73
C ARG A 315 -2.65 6.32 33.72
N LEU A 316 -2.25 5.21 34.31
CA LEU A 316 -1.02 5.12 35.10
C LEU A 316 0.11 4.68 34.16
N MET A 317 1.22 5.41 34.20
CA MET A 317 2.38 5.14 33.34
C MET A 317 3.64 4.92 34.19
N PHE A 318 4.43 3.90 33.86
CA PHE A 318 5.80 3.82 34.36
C PHE A 318 6.59 5.04 33.86
N ARG A 319 7.24 5.76 34.78
CA ARG A 319 8.04 6.96 34.43
C ARG A 319 9.07 6.67 33.33
N HIS A 320 9.60 5.44 33.33
CA HIS A 320 10.52 4.97 32.31
C HIS A 320 10.32 3.50 32.01
N ASP A 321 10.45 3.09 30.75
CA ASP A 321 10.29 1.68 30.34
C ASP A 321 11.31 0.75 31.04
N LEU A 322 12.52 1.23 31.32
CA LEU A 322 13.51 0.47 32.10
C LEU A 322 13.03 0.12 33.50
N LEU A 323 12.22 0.98 34.15
CA LEU A 323 11.63 0.68 35.46
C LEU A 323 10.60 -0.45 35.33
N ARG A 324 9.73 -0.38 34.32
CA ARG A 324 8.79 -1.46 34.00
C ARG A 324 9.52 -2.78 33.75
N GLN A 325 10.54 -2.75 32.89
CA GLN A 325 11.34 -3.93 32.58
C GLN A 325 12.01 -4.55 33.80
N ALA A 326 12.52 -3.72 34.74
CA ALA A 326 13.12 -4.20 35.98
C ALA A 326 12.08 -4.88 36.87
N VAL A 327 10.87 -4.28 37.04
CA VAL A 327 9.76 -4.88 37.81
C VAL A 327 9.30 -6.19 37.16
N TYR A 328 9.17 -6.19 35.85
CA TYR A 328 8.78 -7.37 35.05
C TYR A 328 9.82 -8.51 35.15
N ALA A 329 11.11 -8.18 35.09
CA ALA A 329 12.21 -9.14 35.20
C ALA A 329 12.29 -9.82 36.56
N ASP A 330 11.85 -9.10 37.64
CA ASP A 330 11.79 -9.64 39.00
C ASP A 330 10.73 -10.74 39.17
N LEU A 331 9.76 -10.85 38.28
CA LEU A 331 8.74 -11.90 38.30
C LEU A 331 9.32 -13.25 37.86
N ALA A 332 9.04 -14.31 38.64
CA ALA A 332 9.36 -15.66 38.21
C ALA A 332 8.65 -16.03 36.93
N PRO A 333 9.29 -16.79 36.01
CA PRO A 333 8.71 -17.12 34.69
C PRO A 333 7.31 -17.75 34.77
N SER A 334 7.05 -18.60 35.74
CA SER A 334 5.74 -19.23 35.95
C SER A 334 4.68 -18.20 36.37
N VAL A 335 5.03 -17.24 37.24
CA VAL A 335 4.13 -16.17 37.68
C VAL A 335 3.83 -15.22 36.50
N ARG A 336 4.86 -14.88 35.70
CA ARG A 336 4.66 -14.08 34.48
C ARG A 336 3.65 -14.73 33.53
N ARG A 337 3.80 -16.01 33.24
CA ARG A 337 2.86 -16.75 32.40
C ARG A 337 1.44 -16.77 32.96
N ALA A 338 1.30 -17.00 34.26
CA ALA A 338 -0.02 -16.97 34.92
C ALA A 338 -0.68 -15.60 34.81
N LEU A 339 0.05 -14.52 35.10
CA LEU A 339 -0.46 -13.16 34.99
C LEU A 339 -0.83 -12.79 33.54
N HIS A 340 -0.02 -13.18 32.55
CA HIS A 340 -0.39 -12.97 31.16
C HIS A 340 -1.66 -13.73 30.76
N ARG A 341 -1.83 -14.98 31.20
CA ARG A 341 -3.05 -15.76 30.93
C ARG A 341 -4.27 -15.07 31.55
N GLU A 342 -4.17 -14.63 32.82
CA GLU A 342 -5.24 -13.94 33.51
C GLU A 342 -5.56 -12.60 32.86
N ALA A 343 -4.54 -11.85 32.43
CA ALA A 343 -4.71 -10.60 31.70
C ALA A 343 -5.47 -10.82 30.39
N ALA A 344 -5.10 -11.83 29.59
CA ALA A 344 -5.77 -12.15 28.34
C ALA A 344 -7.28 -12.44 28.55
N SER A 345 -7.60 -13.34 29.50
CA SER A 345 -8.99 -13.71 29.79
C SER A 345 -9.79 -12.51 30.34
N ARG A 346 -9.18 -11.64 31.15
CA ARG A 346 -9.84 -10.46 31.71
C ARG A 346 -10.11 -9.38 30.67
N LEU A 347 -9.16 -9.09 29.78
CA LEU A 347 -9.36 -8.10 28.70
C LEU A 347 -10.57 -8.47 27.84
N VAL A 348 -10.71 -9.74 27.49
CA VAL A 348 -11.87 -10.22 26.71
C VAL A 348 -13.15 -10.15 27.53
N ALA A 349 -13.10 -10.52 28.81
CA ALA A 349 -14.27 -10.48 29.70
C ALA A 349 -14.85 -9.08 29.94
N VAL A 350 -14.01 -8.02 29.86
CA VAL A 350 -14.45 -6.61 29.94
C VAL A 350 -14.83 -6.01 28.59
N GLY A 351 -14.91 -6.83 27.52
CA GLY A 351 -15.35 -6.42 26.17
C GLY A 351 -14.28 -5.76 25.32
N ARG A 352 -12.99 -5.94 25.63
CA ARG A 352 -11.89 -5.56 24.76
C ARG A 352 -11.81 -6.51 23.56
N SER A 353 -11.18 -6.06 22.49
CA SER A 353 -10.95 -6.88 21.29
C SER A 353 -10.13 -8.14 21.63
N SER A 354 -10.41 -9.24 20.91
CA SER A 354 -9.56 -10.45 20.95
C SER A 354 -8.09 -10.13 20.61
N VAL A 355 -7.86 -9.11 19.78
CA VAL A 355 -6.53 -8.65 19.37
C VAL A 355 -5.74 -8.05 20.54
N ASP A 356 -6.40 -7.35 21.46
CA ASP A 356 -5.76 -6.78 22.65
C ASP A 356 -5.23 -7.89 23.59
N ALA A 357 -5.83 -9.07 23.57
CA ALA A 357 -5.39 -10.22 24.35
C ALA A 357 -4.18 -10.96 23.73
N VAL A 358 -3.93 -10.80 22.43
CA VAL A 358 -2.89 -11.56 21.68
C VAL A 358 -1.50 -11.44 22.32
N PRO A 359 -0.95 -10.27 22.67
CA PRO A 359 0.39 -10.16 23.25
C PRO A 359 0.54 -11.00 24.54
N HIS A 360 -0.53 -11.09 25.30
CA HIS A 360 -0.59 -11.89 26.53
C HIS A 360 -0.70 -13.39 26.20
N LEU A 361 -1.53 -13.78 25.23
CA LEU A 361 -1.66 -15.17 24.78
C LEU A 361 -0.36 -15.72 24.22
N LEU A 362 0.37 -14.95 23.41
CA LEU A 362 1.66 -15.36 22.85
C LEU A 362 2.71 -15.66 23.93
N LYS A 363 2.61 -14.98 25.10
CA LYS A 363 3.52 -15.16 26.26
C LYS A 363 3.06 -16.25 27.24
N SER A 364 1.81 -16.74 27.13
CA SER A 364 1.22 -17.66 28.13
C SER A 364 0.67 -18.97 27.59
N ALA A 365 0.28 -19.01 26.28
CA ALA A 365 -0.40 -20.18 25.71
C ALA A 365 0.51 -21.42 25.63
N GLU A 366 -0.02 -22.58 26.03
CA GLU A 366 0.63 -23.88 26.00
C GLU A 366 -0.11 -24.83 25.03
N PRO A 367 0.56 -25.85 24.47
CA PRO A 367 -0.11 -26.84 23.64
C PRO A 367 -1.34 -27.44 24.31
N GLY A 368 -2.48 -27.45 23.63
CA GLY A 368 -3.76 -27.93 24.17
C GLY A 368 -4.61 -26.86 24.87
N ASP A 369 -4.16 -25.60 24.93
CA ASP A 369 -4.92 -24.50 25.50
C ASP A 369 -6.08 -24.07 24.56
N MET A 370 -7.26 -24.62 24.84
CA MET A 370 -8.46 -24.43 23.97
C MET A 370 -8.96 -22.98 23.95
N GLU A 371 -8.81 -22.24 25.05
CA GLU A 371 -9.20 -20.83 25.13
C GLU A 371 -8.25 -19.98 24.25
N ALA A 372 -6.94 -20.20 24.38
CA ALA A 372 -5.95 -19.52 23.56
C ALA A 372 -6.12 -19.82 22.07
N ILE A 373 -6.38 -21.08 21.69
CA ILE A 373 -6.63 -21.49 20.29
C ILE A 373 -7.86 -20.72 19.75
N GLY A 374 -8.94 -20.66 20.52
CA GLY A 374 -10.16 -19.92 20.13
C GLY A 374 -9.92 -18.43 19.96
N LEU A 375 -9.28 -17.79 20.93
CA LEU A 375 -9.01 -16.35 20.91
C LEU A 375 -8.03 -15.94 19.79
N LEU A 376 -6.96 -16.72 19.55
CA LEU A 376 -6.03 -16.49 18.45
C LEU A 376 -6.72 -16.66 17.09
N GLY A 377 -7.62 -17.65 16.98
CA GLY A 377 -8.43 -17.83 15.78
C GLY A 377 -9.36 -16.65 15.50
N THR A 378 -10.06 -16.16 16.54
CA THR A 378 -10.93 -14.97 16.42
C THR A 378 -10.10 -13.72 16.09
N ALA A 379 -8.98 -13.50 16.77
CA ALA A 379 -8.10 -12.37 16.48
C ALA A 379 -7.57 -12.41 15.03
N SER A 380 -7.24 -13.60 14.52
CA SER A 380 -6.86 -13.76 13.11
C SER A 380 -7.99 -13.33 12.17
N GLU A 381 -9.23 -13.74 12.44
CA GLU A 381 -10.39 -13.37 11.62
C GLU A 381 -10.66 -11.86 11.67
N ASP A 382 -10.52 -11.24 12.83
CA ASP A 382 -10.74 -9.79 13.03
C ASP A 382 -9.74 -8.93 12.23
N VAL A 383 -8.49 -9.40 12.07
CA VAL A 383 -7.44 -8.59 11.41
C VAL A 383 -7.11 -9.01 9.96
N ILE A 384 -7.68 -10.10 9.46
CA ILE A 384 -7.30 -10.68 8.16
C ILE A 384 -7.44 -9.71 6.99
N ALA A 385 -8.39 -8.80 7.05
CA ALA A 385 -8.64 -7.81 6.00
C ALA A 385 -7.61 -6.67 5.99
N VAL A 386 -7.11 -6.28 7.15
CA VAL A 386 -6.22 -5.12 7.30
C VAL A 386 -4.76 -5.50 7.58
N MET A 387 -4.52 -6.66 8.20
CA MET A 387 -3.18 -7.17 8.53
C MET A 387 -3.08 -8.67 8.22
N PRO A 388 -3.12 -9.07 6.94
CA PRO A 388 -3.15 -10.49 6.56
C PRO A 388 -1.92 -11.28 7.03
N ASP A 389 -0.73 -10.66 7.08
CA ASP A 389 0.48 -11.32 7.60
C ASP A 389 0.34 -11.66 9.08
N LEU A 390 -0.14 -10.71 9.90
CA LEU A 390 -0.43 -10.96 11.31
C LEU A 390 -1.53 -12.03 11.45
N ALA A 391 -2.60 -11.94 10.66
CA ALA A 391 -3.65 -12.95 10.67
C ALA A 391 -3.11 -14.36 10.39
N ALA A 392 -2.21 -14.48 9.42
CA ALA A 392 -1.54 -15.75 9.09
C ALA A 392 -0.70 -16.27 10.26
N ASP A 393 0.10 -15.42 10.90
CA ASP A 393 0.93 -15.79 12.04
C ASP A 393 0.08 -16.23 13.23
N LEU A 394 -1.01 -15.53 13.52
CA LEU A 394 -1.96 -15.89 14.59
C LEU A 394 -2.66 -17.24 14.31
N ALA A 395 -3.13 -17.44 13.07
CA ALA A 395 -3.78 -18.68 12.67
C ALA A 395 -2.81 -19.88 12.69
N VAL A 396 -1.58 -19.70 12.23
CA VAL A 396 -0.52 -20.71 12.32
C VAL A 396 -0.22 -21.00 13.79
N ARG A 397 -0.09 -19.97 14.63
CA ARG A 397 0.14 -20.17 16.06
C ARG A 397 -1.00 -20.91 16.74
N ALA A 398 -2.24 -20.59 16.40
CA ALA A 398 -3.40 -21.34 16.88
C ALA A 398 -3.32 -22.82 16.48
N LEU A 399 -2.93 -23.12 15.23
CA LEU A 399 -2.78 -24.48 14.73
C LEU A 399 -1.65 -25.25 15.47
N GLU A 400 -0.53 -24.60 15.78
CA GLU A 400 0.58 -25.19 16.55
C GLU A 400 0.18 -25.62 17.96
N LEU A 401 -0.77 -24.87 18.57
CA LEU A 401 -1.30 -25.20 19.91
C LEU A 401 -2.27 -26.37 19.88
N VAL A 402 -2.85 -26.70 18.72
CA VAL A 402 -3.79 -27.82 18.60
C VAL A 402 -3.08 -29.17 18.75
N PRO A 403 -3.54 -30.05 19.64
CA PRO A 403 -2.99 -31.39 19.71
C PRO A 403 -3.09 -32.11 18.35
N PRO A 404 -2.04 -32.77 17.87
CA PRO A 404 -1.95 -33.30 16.50
C PRO A 404 -3.08 -34.24 16.06
N ARG A 405 -3.75 -34.90 16.99
CA ARG A 405 -4.84 -35.86 16.72
C ARG A 405 -6.22 -35.30 17.05
N ALA A 406 -6.32 -34.04 17.47
CA ALA A 406 -7.62 -33.43 17.78
C ALA A 406 -8.41 -33.17 16.49
N PRO A 407 -9.70 -33.53 16.41
CA PRO A 407 -10.54 -33.29 15.23
C PRO A 407 -10.56 -31.84 14.78
N MET A 408 -10.49 -30.90 15.73
CA MET A 408 -10.46 -29.46 15.46
C MET A 408 -9.22 -29.00 14.68
N ALA A 409 -8.16 -29.82 14.57
CA ALA A 409 -6.97 -29.52 13.79
C ALA A 409 -7.31 -29.22 12.32
N TYR A 410 -8.37 -29.83 11.80
CA TYR A 410 -8.81 -29.59 10.43
C TYR A 410 -9.48 -28.22 10.26
N ASP A 411 -10.34 -27.82 11.20
CA ASP A 411 -11.05 -26.54 11.13
C ASP A 411 -10.08 -25.37 11.40
N VAL A 412 -9.22 -25.50 12.41
CA VAL A 412 -8.17 -24.49 12.69
C VAL A 412 -7.18 -24.43 11.53
N GLY A 413 -6.80 -25.58 10.96
CA GLY A 413 -5.92 -25.64 9.80
C GLY A 413 -6.55 -25.05 8.53
N ALA A 414 -7.83 -25.25 8.30
CA ALA A 414 -8.53 -24.59 7.19
C ALA A 414 -8.50 -23.05 7.32
N ARG A 415 -8.71 -22.52 8.53
CA ARG A 415 -8.57 -21.07 8.79
C ARG A 415 -7.13 -20.59 8.56
N ALA A 416 -6.12 -21.38 8.99
CA ALA A 416 -4.73 -21.06 8.74
C ALA A 416 -4.40 -21.02 7.24
N ILE A 417 -4.92 -21.95 6.44
CA ILE A 417 -4.75 -21.97 4.97
C ILE A 417 -5.37 -20.68 4.37
N VAL A 418 -6.57 -20.29 4.80
CA VAL A 418 -7.22 -19.03 4.33
C VAL A 418 -6.36 -17.82 4.67
N ALA A 419 -5.92 -17.71 5.92
CA ALA A 419 -5.11 -16.58 6.37
C ALA A 419 -3.77 -16.50 5.62
N LEU A 420 -3.08 -17.63 5.45
CA LEU A 420 -1.83 -17.74 4.68
C LEU A 420 -2.05 -17.35 3.20
N THR A 421 -3.16 -17.78 2.60
CA THR A 421 -3.51 -17.43 1.22
C THR A 421 -3.75 -15.93 1.08
N ARG A 422 -4.46 -15.31 2.03
CA ARG A 422 -4.70 -13.87 2.06
C ARG A 422 -3.42 -13.06 2.28
N ALA A 423 -2.45 -13.62 3.02
CA ALA A 423 -1.13 -13.03 3.22
C ALA A 423 -0.18 -13.24 2.01
N GLY A 424 -0.61 -13.92 0.94
CA GLY A 424 0.26 -14.24 -0.20
C GLY A 424 1.30 -15.35 0.07
N ARG A 425 1.21 -16.03 1.22
CA ARG A 425 2.12 -17.12 1.64
C ARG A 425 1.64 -18.46 1.08
N TYR A 426 1.47 -18.51 -0.25
CA TYR A 426 0.80 -19.62 -0.95
C TYR A 426 1.48 -20.98 -0.77
N THR A 427 2.83 -21.02 -0.82
CA THR A 427 3.57 -22.26 -0.62
C THR A 427 3.32 -22.83 0.77
N GLN A 428 3.36 -22.00 1.80
CA GLN A 428 3.09 -22.41 3.17
C GLN A 428 1.63 -22.85 3.37
N ALA A 429 0.68 -22.18 2.71
CA ALA A 429 -0.73 -22.57 2.72
C ALA A 429 -0.94 -23.96 2.11
N ARG A 430 -0.32 -24.23 0.95
CA ARG A 430 -0.34 -25.56 0.29
C ARG A 430 0.25 -26.63 1.19
N ASP A 431 1.47 -26.39 1.72
CA ASP A 431 2.18 -27.37 2.55
C ASP A 431 1.41 -27.68 3.83
N THR A 432 0.78 -26.68 4.46
CA THR A 432 -0.14 -26.86 5.60
C THR A 432 -1.32 -27.75 5.23
N GLY A 433 -1.93 -27.52 4.09
CA GLY A 433 -3.03 -28.34 3.59
C GLY A 433 -2.62 -29.78 3.29
N ASP A 434 -1.45 -29.97 2.67
CA ASP A 434 -0.93 -31.30 2.35
C ASP A 434 -0.62 -32.13 3.62
N VAL A 435 -0.10 -31.49 4.67
CA VAL A 435 0.09 -32.13 5.99
C VAL A 435 -1.23 -32.58 6.59
N LEU A 436 -2.30 -31.77 6.48
CA LEU A 436 -3.63 -32.14 6.98
C LEU A 436 -4.27 -33.25 6.17
N LEU A 437 -4.16 -33.20 4.84
CA LEU A 437 -4.70 -34.24 3.94
C LEU A 437 -3.97 -35.59 4.08
N ALA A 438 -2.66 -35.59 4.38
CA ALA A 438 -1.89 -36.77 4.63
C ALA A 438 -2.38 -37.57 5.87
N ARG A 439 -3.14 -36.93 6.77
CA ARG A 439 -3.78 -37.58 7.93
C ARG A 439 -5.06 -38.35 7.59
N GLN A 440 -5.44 -38.42 6.30
CA GLN A 440 -6.64 -39.10 5.82
C GLN A 440 -7.93 -38.65 6.54
N PRO A 441 -8.31 -37.37 6.42
CA PRO A 441 -9.51 -36.83 7.07
C PRO A 441 -10.79 -37.53 6.57
N PRO A 442 -11.89 -37.47 7.33
CA PRO A 442 -13.22 -37.84 6.84
C PRO A 442 -13.54 -37.15 5.50
N LEU A 443 -14.37 -37.78 4.65
CA LEU A 443 -14.63 -37.35 3.27
C LEU A 443 -15.19 -35.93 3.18
N ASP A 444 -16.05 -35.54 4.12
CA ASP A 444 -16.59 -34.17 4.20
C ASP A 444 -15.51 -33.15 4.55
N VAL A 445 -14.62 -33.46 5.48
CA VAL A 445 -13.47 -32.63 5.85
C VAL A 445 -12.49 -32.55 4.68
N PHE A 446 -12.22 -33.70 4.01
CA PHE A 446 -11.37 -33.74 2.82
C PHE A 446 -11.88 -32.78 1.74
N ALA A 447 -13.18 -32.84 1.42
CA ALA A 447 -13.78 -31.98 0.41
C ALA A 447 -13.70 -30.48 0.79
N ARG A 448 -13.94 -30.11 2.07
CA ARG A 448 -13.80 -28.75 2.57
C ARG A 448 -12.35 -28.25 2.46
N LEU A 449 -11.37 -29.05 2.84
CA LEU A 449 -9.95 -28.68 2.71
C LEU A 449 -9.56 -28.46 1.24
N GLN A 450 -10.06 -29.29 0.32
CA GLN A 450 -9.82 -29.08 -1.12
C GLN A 450 -10.47 -27.80 -1.65
N CYS A 451 -11.63 -27.38 -1.13
CA CYS A 451 -12.22 -26.09 -1.46
C CYS A 451 -11.30 -24.94 -1.04
N VAL A 452 -10.79 -24.97 0.19
CA VAL A 452 -9.93 -23.90 0.71
C VAL A 452 -8.59 -23.85 -0.04
N LEU A 453 -8.00 -25.01 -0.33
CA LEU A 453 -6.76 -25.10 -1.11
C LEU A 453 -6.92 -24.67 -2.57
N GLY A 454 -8.15 -24.68 -3.08
CA GLY A 454 -8.42 -24.27 -4.47
C GLY A 454 -7.97 -22.85 -4.77
N ASP A 455 -8.18 -21.91 -3.85
CA ASP A 455 -7.75 -20.52 -4.00
C ASP A 455 -6.21 -20.41 -3.96
N THR A 456 -5.58 -21.15 -3.06
CA THR A 456 -4.10 -21.22 -2.97
C THR A 456 -3.48 -21.73 -4.28
N LEU A 457 -4.01 -22.82 -4.84
CA LEU A 457 -3.52 -23.41 -6.09
C LEU A 457 -3.76 -22.50 -7.30
N TRP A 458 -4.88 -21.76 -7.31
CA TRP A 458 -5.14 -20.74 -8.33
C TRP A 458 -4.08 -19.63 -8.32
N HIS A 459 -3.73 -19.14 -7.13
CA HIS A 459 -2.68 -18.12 -6.99
C HIS A 459 -1.26 -18.66 -7.28
N LEU A 460 -1.02 -19.94 -7.06
CA LEU A 460 0.21 -20.61 -7.48
C LEU A 460 0.27 -20.88 -8.99
N ASP A 461 -0.81 -20.61 -9.73
CA ASP A 461 -1.01 -20.98 -11.14
C ASP A 461 -0.88 -22.50 -11.40
N ASP A 462 -1.06 -23.32 -10.36
CA ASP A 462 -1.02 -24.77 -10.49
C ASP A 462 -2.39 -25.33 -10.93
N VAL A 463 -2.76 -24.96 -12.16
CA VAL A 463 -4.05 -25.30 -12.77
C VAL A 463 -4.21 -26.80 -12.92
N HIS A 464 -3.11 -27.52 -13.17
CA HIS A 464 -3.13 -28.98 -13.31
C HIS A 464 -3.48 -29.65 -11.98
N GLU A 465 -2.82 -29.28 -10.92
CA GLU A 465 -3.06 -29.81 -9.58
C GLU A 465 -4.45 -29.39 -9.07
N LEU A 466 -4.87 -28.17 -9.32
CA LEU A 466 -6.24 -27.70 -9.00
C LEU A 466 -7.30 -28.55 -9.71
N THR A 467 -7.13 -28.84 -11.00
CA THR A 467 -8.04 -29.69 -11.76
C THR A 467 -8.07 -31.11 -11.21
N ARG A 468 -6.91 -31.70 -10.92
CA ARG A 468 -6.79 -33.04 -10.36
C ARG A 468 -7.47 -33.14 -8.99
N ARG A 469 -7.18 -32.22 -8.08
CA ARG A 469 -7.73 -32.19 -6.71
C ARG A 469 -9.25 -31.98 -6.70
N THR A 470 -9.75 -31.04 -7.48
CA THR A 470 -11.19 -30.79 -7.59
C THR A 470 -11.94 -31.99 -8.19
N THR A 471 -11.37 -32.66 -9.21
CA THR A 471 -11.94 -33.89 -9.78
C THR A 471 -12.04 -35.00 -8.75
N THR A 472 -10.97 -35.23 -7.97
CA THR A 472 -10.95 -36.24 -6.91
C THR A 472 -11.99 -35.92 -5.81
N ALA A 473 -12.08 -34.67 -5.39
CA ALA A 473 -13.01 -34.24 -4.36
C ALA A 473 -14.48 -34.36 -4.82
N LEU A 474 -14.77 -33.98 -6.08
CA LEU A 474 -16.13 -34.08 -6.66
C LEU A 474 -16.65 -35.52 -6.73
N ALA A 475 -15.78 -36.51 -6.85
CA ALA A 475 -16.19 -37.93 -6.84
C ALA A 475 -16.66 -38.40 -5.46
N ALA A 476 -16.24 -37.72 -4.39
CA ALA A 476 -16.52 -38.14 -3.02
C ALA A 476 -17.52 -37.23 -2.26
N VAL A 477 -17.74 -36.00 -2.73
CA VAL A 477 -18.54 -34.99 -2.03
C VAL A 477 -20.04 -35.26 -2.16
N THR A 478 -20.77 -35.19 -1.04
CA THR A 478 -22.23 -35.33 -0.97
C THR A 478 -22.94 -34.00 -0.66
N ASP A 479 -22.23 -33.06 0.01
CA ASP A 479 -22.77 -31.74 0.35
C ASP A 479 -22.95 -30.90 -0.92
N PRO A 480 -24.19 -30.39 -1.21
CA PRO A 480 -24.45 -29.62 -2.42
C PRO A 480 -23.70 -28.31 -2.51
N ALA A 481 -23.47 -27.60 -1.39
CA ALA A 481 -22.77 -26.33 -1.36
C ALA A 481 -21.26 -26.55 -1.66
N ILE A 482 -20.64 -27.52 -1.01
CA ILE A 482 -19.23 -27.87 -1.27
C ILE A 482 -19.06 -28.37 -2.71
N ARG A 483 -20.01 -29.16 -3.23
CA ARG A 483 -20.02 -29.60 -4.63
C ARG A 483 -20.02 -28.38 -5.57
N ALA A 484 -20.93 -27.44 -5.37
CA ALA A 484 -21.04 -26.25 -6.20
C ALA A 484 -19.72 -25.42 -6.18
N ARG A 485 -19.12 -25.22 -5.01
CA ARG A 485 -17.85 -24.53 -4.88
C ARG A 485 -16.69 -25.26 -5.61
N LEU A 486 -16.62 -26.58 -5.51
CA LEU A 486 -15.62 -27.37 -6.22
C LEU A 486 -15.82 -27.34 -7.74
N THR A 487 -17.11 -27.43 -8.21
CA THR A 487 -17.44 -27.33 -9.64
C THR A 487 -17.06 -25.97 -10.21
N ALA A 488 -17.31 -24.88 -9.44
CA ALA A 488 -16.94 -23.53 -9.84
C ALA A 488 -15.40 -23.36 -9.94
N ARG A 489 -14.63 -23.88 -8.97
CA ARG A 489 -13.16 -23.87 -9.04
C ARG A 489 -12.62 -24.72 -10.20
N GLN A 490 -13.29 -25.83 -10.53
CA GLN A 490 -12.94 -26.62 -11.71
C GLN A 490 -13.22 -25.86 -13.01
N ALA A 491 -14.32 -25.11 -13.11
CA ALA A 491 -14.60 -24.24 -14.25
C ALA A 491 -13.52 -23.15 -14.41
N LEU A 492 -13.17 -22.51 -13.31
CA LEU A 492 -12.10 -21.49 -13.28
C LEU A 492 -10.74 -22.09 -13.70
N ALA A 493 -10.38 -23.28 -13.23
CA ALA A 493 -9.18 -23.97 -13.68
C ALA A 493 -9.22 -24.26 -15.20
N ARG A 494 -10.36 -24.76 -15.69
CA ARG A 494 -10.55 -25.08 -17.12
C ARG A 494 -10.54 -23.85 -18.02
N SER A 495 -10.83 -22.65 -17.50
CA SER A 495 -10.75 -21.42 -18.30
C SER A 495 -9.37 -21.17 -18.90
N ARG A 496 -8.33 -21.75 -18.31
CA ARG A 496 -6.94 -21.69 -18.79
C ARG A 496 -6.54 -22.89 -19.67
N GLY A 497 -7.50 -23.76 -19.97
CA GLY A 497 -7.28 -24.89 -20.88
C GLY A 497 -7.57 -24.55 -22.35
N SER A 498 -7.32 -25.51 -23.23
CA SER A 498 -7.58 -25.38 -24.67
C SER A 498 -9.05 -25.62 -25.04
N ASP A 499 -9.80 -26.38 -24.23
CA ASP A 499 -11.21 -26.69 -24.48
C ASP A 499 -12.11 -25.74 -23.69
N LEU A 500 -12.33 -24.55 -24.25
CA LEU A 500 -13.19 -23.51 -23.66
C LEU A 500 -14.69 -23.89 -23.74
N GLY A 501 -15.09 -24.82 -24.66
CA GLY A 501 -16.45 -25.33 -24.71
C GLY A 501 -16.79 -26.14 -23.47
N ALA A 502 -16.00 -27.16 -23.16
CA ALA A 502 -16.18 -27.95 -21.95
C ALA A 502 -15.98 -27.12 -20.67
N ALA A 503 -15.12 -26.09 -20.70
CA ALA A 503 -15.00 -25.16 -19.59
C ALA A 503 -16.31 -24.39 -19.35
N ARG A 504 -16.96 -23.88 -20.39
CA ARG A 504 -18.23 -23.15 -20.32
C ARG A 504 -19.36 -24.04 -19.79
N GLU A 505 -19.49 -25.26 -20.31
CA GLU A 505 -20.48 -26.21 -19.79
C GLU A 505 -20.28 -26.48 -18.28
N THR A 506 -19.02 -26.56 -17.84
CA THR A 506 -18.70 -26.73 -16.41
C THR A 506 -19.08 -25.50 -15.59
N GLY A 507 -18.84 -24.29 -16.13
CA GLY A 507 -19.20 -23.01 -15.50
C GLY A 507 -20.73 -22.85 -15.35
N GLU A 508 -21.48 -23.13 -16.42
CA GLU A 508 -22.96 -23.09 -16.43
C GLU A 508 -23.54 -24.08 -15.43
N ARG A 509 -22.98 -25.29 -15.36
CA ARG A 509 -23.37 -26.29 -14.36
C ARG A 509 -23.04 -25.80 -12.95
N ALA A 510 -21.87 -25.21 -12.72
CA ALA A 510 -21.47 -24.67 -11.43
C ALA A 510 -22.43 -23.57 -10.97
N LEU A 511 -22.82 -22.68 -11.88
CA LEU A 511 -23.78 -21.60 -11.58
C LEU A 511 -25.13 -22.18 -11.19
N ALA A 512 -25.64 -23.14 -11.95
CA ALA A 512 -26.93 -23.82 -11.62
C ALA A 512 -26.87 -24.61 -10.31
N GLU A 513 -25.71 -25.22 -9.97
CA GLU A 513 -25.51 -25.90 -8.67
C GLU A 513 -25.47 -24.88 -7.53
N ALA A 514 -24.78 -23.76 -7.70
CA ALA A 514 -24.68 -22.67 -6.73
C ALA A 514 -26.07 -22.05 -6.41
N GLU A 515 -26.88 -21.81 -7.44
CA GLU A 515 -28.24 -21.28 -7.30
C GLU A 515 -29.14 -22.25 -6.54
N ARG A 516 -29.09 -23.56 -6.86
CA ARG A 516 -29.85 -24.58 -6.17
C ARG A 516 -29.43 -24.77 -4.70
N ALA A 517 -28.15 -24.64 -4.42
CA ALA A 517 -27.62 -24.72 -3.06
C ALA A 517 -27.79 -23.41 -2.26
N GLY A 518 -28.13 -22.31 -2.90
CA GLY A 518 -28.16 -20.98 -2.28
C GLY A 518 -26.79 -20.50 -1.81
N ASP A 519 -25.69 -21.01 -2.43
CA ASP A 519 -24.35 -20.74 -2.01
C ASP A 519 -23.76 -19.52 -2.74
N ARG A 520 -23.59 -18.43 -1.98
CA ARG A 520 -23.07 -17.15 -2.51
C ARG A 520 -21.64 -17.27 -3.05
N GLU A 521 -20.76 -18.00 -2.34
CA GLU A 521 -19.35 -18.15 -2.74
C GLU A 521 -19.23 -18.93 -4.05
N ALA A 522 -19.95 -20.05 -4.18
CA ALA A 522 -19.97 -20.82 -5.41
C ALA A 522 -20.51 -20.00 -6.59
N ARG A 523 -21.53 -19.15 -6.35
CA ARG A 523 -22.09 -18.27 -7.39
C ARG A 523 -21.08 -17.24 -7.87
N VAL A 524 -20.36 -16.58 -6.95
CA VAL A 524 -19.29 -15.62 -7.27
C VAL A 524 -18.22 -16.30 -8.11
N LEU A 525 -17.73 -17.46 -7.68
CA LEU A 525 -16.70 -18.21 -8.40
C LEU A 525 -17.16 -18.69 -9.78
N ALA A 526 -18.42 -19.12 -9.91
CA ALA A 526 -18.97 -19.58 -11.18
C ALA A 526 -19.11 -18.42 -12.20
N LEU A 527 -19.64 -17.27 -11.75
CA LEU A 527 -19.74 -16.07 -12.59
C LEU A 527 -18.36 -15.55 -13.01
N TRP A 528 -17.39 -15.53 -12.09
CA TRP A 528 -16.02 -15.17 -12.42
C TRP A 528 -15.42 -16.12 -13.45
N GLY A 529 -15.55 -17.44 -13.24
CA GLY A 529 -15.08 -18.45 -14.18
C GLY A 529 -15.71 -18.30 -15.58
N LEU A 530 -17.04 -18.07 -15.66
CA LEU A 530 -17.74 -17.85 -16.91
C LEU A 530 -17.26 -16.58 -17.62
N GLY A 531 -17.06 -15.49 -16.90
CA GLY A 531 -16.50 -14.24 -17.44
C GLY A 531 -15.10 -14.43 -18.03
N GLU A 532 -14.21 -15.12 -17.29
CA GLU A 532 -12.85 -15.45 -17.77
C GLU A 532 -12.88 -16.37 -19.00
N ILE A 533 -13.77 -17.37 -19.02
CA ILE A 533 -13.96 -18.26 -20.19
C ILE A 533 -14.42 -17.46 -21.41
N ALA A 534 -15.37 -16.54 -21.21
CA ALA A 534 -15.87 -15.70 -22.30
C ALA A 534 -14.76 -14.76 -22.84
N LEU A 535 -13.97 -14.12 -21.96
CA LEU A 535 -12.83 -13.32 -22.36
C LEU A 535 -11.80 -14.14 -23.13
N ASN A 536 -11.47 -15.34 -22.69
CA ASN A 536 -10.52 -16.23 -23.33
C ASN A 536 -11.07 -16.82 -24.65
N ALA A 537 -12.40 -16.94 -24.78
CA ALA A 537 -13.07 -17.32 -26.05
C ALA A 537 -13.20 -16.15 -27.03
N GLY A 538 -12.87 -14.91 -26.63
CA GLY A 538 -13.03 -13.71 -27.45
C GLY A 538 -14.47 -13.21 -27.55
N ASP A 539 -15.36 -13.65 -26.69
CA ASP A 539 -16.76 -13.20 -26.58
C ASP A 539 -16.88 -12.09 -25.55
N CYS A 540 -16.64 -10.84 -25.99
CA CYS A 540 -16.62 -9.69 -25.07
C CYS A 540 -18.02 -9.38 -24.49
N ALA A 541 -19.10 -9.63 -25.24
CA ALA A 541 -20.45 -9.36 -24.77
C ALA A 541 -20.84 -10.29 -23.63
N ALA A 542 -20.60 -11.60 -23.78
CA ALA A 542 -20.82 -12.56 -22.70
C ALA A 542 -19.93 -12.27 -21.46
N ALA A 543 -18.70 -11.84 -21.68
CA ALA A 543 -17.82 -11.45 -20.58
C ALA A 543 -18.37 -10.26 -19.78
N VAL A 544 -18.87 -9.22 -20.46
CA VAL A 544 -19.55 -8.09 -19.79
C VAL A 544 -20.76 -8.57 -19.01
N GLU A 545 -21.61 -9.40 -19.59
CA GLU A 545 -22.81 -9.94 -18.92
C GLU A 545 -22.45 -10.65 -17.59
N HIS A 546 -21.49 -11.57 -17.63
CA HIS A 546 -21.09 -12.33 -16.46
C HIS A 546 -20.38 -11.46 -15.41
N HIS A 547 -19.48 -10.54 -15.83
CA HIS A 547 -18.77 -9.68 -14.90
C HIS A 547 -19.68 -8.60 -14.30
N THR A 548 -20.66 -8.07 -15.03
CA THR A 548 -21.68 -7.17 -14.47
C THR A 548 -22.55 -7.91 -13.43
N ALA A 549 -22.99 -9.14 -13.75
CA ALA A 549 -23.69 -9.95 -12.76
C ALA A 549 -22.84 -10.22 -11.51
N LEU A 550 -21.54 -10.44 -11.68
CA LEU A 550 -20.59 -10.66 -10.60
C LEU A 550 -20.39 -9.43 -9.72
N SER A 551 -20.14 -8.24 -10.32
CA SER A 551 -19.88 -6.99 -9.60
C SER A 551 -21.08 -6.50 -8.77
N VAL A 552 -22.30 -6.85 -9.14
CA VAL A 552 -23.51 -6.61 -8.35
C VAL A 552 -23.48 -7.42 -7.04
N PHE A 553 -22.90 -8.63 -7.06
CA PHE A 553 -22.77 -9.47 -5.85
C PHE A 553 -21.56 -9.07 -5.00
N ASP A 554 -20.48 -8.68 -5.65
CA ASP A 554 -19.23 -8.35 -4.97
C ASP A 554 -18.47 -7.26 -5.76
N SER A 555 -18.50 -6.06 -5.20
CA SER A 555 -17.84 -4.90 -5.79
C SER A 555 -16.31 -5.05 -5.91
N ALA A 556 -15.69 -6.04 -5.26
CA ALA A 556 -14.28 -6.35 -5.43
C ALA A 556 -13.92 -6.79 -6.86
N PHE A 557 -14.91 -7.16 -7.67
CA PHE A 557 -14.77 -7.56 -9.08
C PHE A 557 -15.12 -6.46 -10.09
N LEU A 558 -15.30 -5.22 -9.64
CA LEU A 558 -15.47 -4.08 -10.56
C LEU A 558 -14.33 -3.91 -11.58
N PRO A 559 -13.04 -4.20 -11.24
CA PRO A 559 -11.97 -4.17 -12.24
C PRO A 559 -12.16 -5.16 -13.38
N GLU A 560 -12.69 -6.35 -13.14
CA GLU A 560 -12.97 -7.37 -14.17
C GLU A 560 -14.08 -6.91 -15.12
N GLU A 561 -15.16 -6.32 -14.59
CA GLU A 561 -16.18 -5.69 -15.42
C GLU A 561 -15.62 -4.55 -16.26
N ALA A 562 -14.81 -3.68 -15.65
CA ALA A 562 -14.17 -2.58 -16.37
C ALA A 562 -13.26 -3.07 -17.50
N VAL A 563 -12.47 -4.13 -17.28
CA VAL A 563 -11.63 -4.76 -18.31
C VAL A 563 -12.49 -5.31 -19.46
N ALA A 564 -13.60 -5.97 -19.15
CA ALA A 564 -14.53 -6.48 -20.19
C ALA A 564 -15.13 -5.33 -21.01
N LEU A 565 -15.55 -4.24 -20.36
CA LEU A 565 -16.05 -3.04 -21.04
C LEU A 565 -14.98 -2.34 -21.90
N ILE A 566 -13.71 -2.30 -21.46
CA ILE A 566 -12.59 -1.79 -22.27
C ILE A 566 -12.45 -2.61 -23.58
N HIS A 567 -12.70 -3.90 -23.50
CA HIS A 567 -12.68 -4.77 -24.67
C HIS A 567 -13.89 -4.61 -25.60
N MET A 568 -14.98 -4.06 -25.08
CA MET A 568 -16.17 -3.67 -25.85
C MET A 568 -16.06 -2.27 -26.46
N ASP A 569 -14.98 -1.54 -26.23
CA ASP A 569 -14.82 -0.12 -26.56
C ASP A 569 -15.83 0.82 -25.85
N ASP A 570 -16.52 0.34 -24.79
CA ASP A 570 -17.46 1.16 -24.00
C ASP A 570 -16.73 1.93 -22.88
N PHE A 571 -15.91 2.87 -23.30
CA PHE A 571 -15.11 3.68 -22.39
C PHE A 571 -15.94 4.62 -21.51
N ASP A 572 -17.14 4.96 -21.93
CA ASP A 572 -18.05 5.78 -21.12
C ASP A 572 -18.66 4.98 -19.97
N ALA A 573 -19.02 3.71 -20.22
CA ALA A 573 -19.41 2.80 -19.14
C ALA A 573 -18.27 2.60 -18.14
N VAL A 574 -17.04 2.38 -18.59
CA VAL A 574 -15.86 2.28 -17.70
C VAL A 574 -15.70 3.52 -16.83
N ARG A 575 -15.81 4.73 -17.41
CA ARG A 575 -15.72 5.98 -16.65
C ARG A 575 -16.85 6.10 -15.60
N ARG A 576 -18.06 5.69 -15.94
CA ARG A 576 -19.17 5.66 -14.96
C ARG A 576 -18.87 4.69 -13.83
N LEU A 577 -18.42 3.49 -14.17
CA LEU A 577 -18.09 2.44 -13.22
C LEU A 577 -16.98 2.89 -12.26
N LEU A 578 -15.88 3.45 -12.77
CA LEU A 578 -14.75 3.93 -11.97
C LEU A 578 -15.13 5.09 -11.03
N ARG A 579 -16.07 5.96 -11.43
CA ARG A 579 -16.60 7.01 -10.55
C ARG A 579 -17.42 6.45 -9.39
N THR A 580 -18.26 5.44 -9.65
CA THR A 580 -19.07 4.80 -8.61
C THR A 580 -18.24 3.90 -7.70
N ALA A 581 -17.11 3.40 -8.19
CA ALA A 581 -16.18 2.56 -7.45
C ALA A 581 -15.48 3.27 -6.28
N GLY A 582 -15.57 4.61 -6.20
CA GLY A 582 -14.92 5.41 -5.14
C GLY A 582 -15.22 4.97 -3.71
N ASP A 583 -16.38 4.33 -3.47
CA ASP A 583 -16.83 3.87 -2.15
C ASP A 583 -16.84 2.34 -1.96
N ALA A 584 -16.42 1.55 -2.96
CA ALA A 584 -16.49 0.09 -2.90
C ALA A 584 -15.23 -0.56 -2.26
N PRO A 585 -15.34 -1.70 -1.54
CA PRO A 585 -14.18 -2.46 -1.03
C PRO A 585 -13.43 -3.09 -2.19
N LEU A 586 -12.24 -2.56 -2.58
CA LEU A 586 -11.62 -2.89 -3.85
C LEU A 586 -10.17 -3.29 -3.73
N ARG A 587 -9.68 -3.96 -4.78
CA ARG A 587 -8.27 -4.13 -5.10
C ARG A 587 -7.74 -2.83 -5.74
N PRO A 588 -7.24 -1.85 -4.96
CA PRO A 588 -6.98 -0.49 -5.46
C PRO A 588 -5.91 -0.46 -6.54
N ALA A 589 -4.88 -1.28 -6.44
CA ALA A 589 -3.84 -1.40 -7.46
C ALA A 589 -4.43 -1.87 -8.80
N MET A 590 -5.34 -2.86 -8.77
CA MET A 590 -6.00 -3.37 -9.97
C MET A 590 -6.94 -2.34 -10.59
N LEU A 591 -7.66 -1.58 -9.76
CA LEU A 591 -8.56 -0.53 -10.23
C LEU A 591 -7.79 0.60 -10.92
N ILE A 592 -6.66 1.03 -10.31
CA ILE A 592 -5.80 2.10 -10.86
C ILE A 592 -5.09 1.58 -12.14
N TRP A 593 -4.66 0.32 -12.16
CA TRP A 593 -4.15 -0.29 -13.39
C TRP A 593 -5.21 -0.29 -14.50
N THR A 594 -6.47 -0.58 -14.18
CA THR A 594 -7.60 -0.53 -15.13
C THR A 594 -7.82 0.91 -15.63
N GLN A 595 -7.73 1.91 -14.74
CA GLN A 595 -7.78 3.33 -15.12
C GLN A 595 -6.63 3.69 -16.10
N GLY A 596 -5.41 3.23 -15.81
CA GLY A 596 -4.25 3.42 -16.69
C GLY A 596 -4.47 2.76 -18.08
N THR A 597 -5.06 1.56 -18.08
CA THR A 597 -5.41 0.84 -19.33
C THR A 597 -6.47 1.61 -20.14
N LEU A 598 -7.48 2.18 -19.49
CA LEU A 598 -8.46 3.06 -20.11
C LEU A 598 -7.77 4.31 -20.71
N ASN A 599 -6.91 4.98 -19.94
CA ASN A 599 -6.20 6.18 -20.41
C ASN A 599 -5.26 5.86 -21.59
N MET A 600 -4.59 4.71 -21.56
CA MET A 600 -3.80 4.20 -22.70
C MET A 600 -4.68 3.98 -23.93
N GLY A 601 -5.86 3.37 -23.78
CA GLY A 601 -6.83 3.19 -24.86
C GLY A 601 -7.32 4.51 -25.47
N LEU A 602 -7.45 5.55 -24.66
CA LEU A 602 -7.86 6.91 -25.05
C LEU A 602 -6.72 7.76 -25.64
N GLY A 603 -5.49 7.23 -25.69
CA GLY A 603 -4.31 7.98 -26.13
C GLY A 603 -3.83 9.04 -25.13
N ARG A 604 -4.22 8.94 -23.86
CA ARG A 604 -3.76 9.82 -22.76
C ARG A 604 -2.54 9.19 -22.09
N LEU A 605 -1.40 9.16 -22.80
CA LEU A 605 -0.25 8.37 -22.37
C LEU A 605 0.40 8.87 -21.08
N ASP A 606 0.36 10.18 -20.80
CA ASP A 606 0.88 10.76 -19.55
C ASP A 606 0.03 10.36 -18.33
N ASP A 607 -1.30 10.39 -18.48
CA ASP A 607 -2.22 9.97 -17.41
C ASP A 607 -2.10 8.45 -17.18
N ALA A 608 -1.96 7.67 -18.25
CA ALA A 608 -1.76 6.22 -18.16
C ALA A 608 -0.47 5.87 -17.41
N ASP A 609 0.66 6.54 -17.70
CA ASP A 609 1.93 6.31 -16.99
C ASP A 609 1.83 6.66 -15.50
N ALA A 610 1.19 7.79 -15.17
CA ALA A 610 0.95 8.19 -13.80
C ALA A 610 0.10 7.16 -13.03
N ASP A 611 -0.95 6.62 -13.66
CA ASP A 611 -1.77 5.54 -13.09
C ASP A 611 -0.95 4.27 -12.88
N PHE A 612 -0.14 3.85 -13.87
CA PHE A 612 0.69 2.65 -13.76
C PHE A 612 1.79 2.80 -12.69
N VAL A 613 2.44 3.97 -12.57
CA VAL A 613 3.39 4.28 -11.48
C VAL A 613 2.70 4.16 -10.13
N THR A 614 1.47 4.66 -10.04
CA THR A 614 0.68 4.59 -8.81
C THR A 614 0.30 3.14 -8.48
N ALA A 615 -0.19 2.39 -9.46
CA ALA A 615 -0.54 0.96 -9.28
C ALA A 615 0.67 0.14 -8.85
N GLU A 616 1.85 0.41 -9.42
CA GLU A 616 3.10 -0.25 -9.04
C GLU A 616 3.50 0.00 -7.60
N ARG A 617 3.42 1.26 -7.15
CA ARG A 617 3.69 1.61 -5.74
C ARG A 617 2.73 0.90 -4.80
N LEU A 618 1.44 0.85 -5.15
CA LEU A 618 0.43 0.17 -4.35
C LEU A 618 0.66 -1.35 -4.27
N GLU A 619 1.12 -1.98 -5.35
CA GLU A 619 1.49 -3.41 -5.32
C GLU A 619 2.71 -3.67 -4.43
N ALA A 620 3.73 -2.80 -4.50
CA ALA A 620 4.90 -2.87 -3.65
C ALA A 620 4.53 -2.70 -2.17
N ASP A 621 3.71 -1.69 -1.86
CA ASP A 621 3.26 -1.38 -0.50
C ASP A 621 2.39 -2.50 0.10
N LEU A 622 1.59 -3.17 -0.73
CA LEU A 622 0.71 -4.27 -0.31
C LEU A 622 1.42 -5.63 -0.25
N HIS A 623 2.65 -5.73 -0.73
CA HIS A 623 3.38 -7.00 -0.89
C HIS A 623 2.59 -8.05 -1.70
N VAL A 624 1.71 -7.61 -2.61
CA VAL A 624 0.89 -8.45 -3.50
C VAL A 624 1.27 -8.20 -4.95
N PRO A 625 2.37 -8.78 -5.46
CA PRO A 625 2.87 -8.52 -6.82
C PRO A 625 2.06 -9.24 -7.91
N GLY A 626 0.74 -9.36 -7.73
CA GLY A 626 -0.12 -10.12 -8.65
C GLY A 626 -0.20 -9.52 -10.05
N ASN A 627 -0.05 -8.21 -10.20
CA ASN A 627 -0.20 -7.50 -11.48
C ASN A 627 1.08 -6.77 -11.94
N LEU A 628 2.18 -6.90 -11.20
CA LEU A 628 3.42 -6.17 -11.46
C LEU A 628 3.95 -6.37 -12.90
N VAL A 629 3.86 -7.60 -13.43
CA VAL A 629 4.30 -7.88 -14.81
C VAL A 629 3.47 -7.08 -15.82
N ASN A 630 2.13 -7.05 -15.69
CA ASN A 630 1.27 -6.28 -16.59
C ASN A 630 1.54 -4.78 -16.47
N ILE A 631 1.76 -4.27 -15.27
CA ILE A 631 2.11 -2.86 -15.02
C ILE A 631 3.43 -2.53 -15.72
N ARG A 632 4.47 -3.33 -15.53
CA ARG A 632 5.79 -3.10 -16.14
C ARG A 632 5.76 -3.22 -17.65
N VAL A 633 5.01 -4.18 -18.19
CA VAL A 633 4.83 -4.32 -19.66
C VAL A 633 4.10 -3.10 -20.23
N ASN A 634 3.03 -2.63 -19.60
CA ASN A 634 2.31 -1.45 -20.08
C ASN A 634 3.21 -0.20 -20.04
N ARG A 635 3.99 0.01 -18.99
CA ARG A 635 4.96 1.10 -18.92
C ARG A 635 6.06 0.97 -19.97
N GLY A 636 6.54 -0.25 -20.22
CA GLY A 636 7.49 -0.52 -21.29
C GLY A 636 6.93 -0.21 -22.68
N LEU A 637 5.67 -0.57 -22.94
CA LEU A 637 4.99 -0.21 -24.20
C LEU A 637 4.82 1.30 -24.36
N LEU A 638 4.52 2.03 -23.25
CA LEU A 638 4.51 3.50 -23.26
C LEU A 638 5.89 4.08 -23.57
N ALA A 639 6.95 3.54 -22.98
CA ALA A 639 8.33 3.93 -23.26
C ALA A 639 8.67 3.72 -24.74
N MET A 640 8.26 2.60 -25.33
CA MET A 640 8.42 2.33 -26.76
C MET A 640 7.70 3.36 -27.64
N LEU A 641 6.46 3.74 -27.31
CA LEU A 641 5.71 4.77 -28.03
C LEU A 641 6.37 6.15 -27.95
N ARG A 642 7.02 6.47 -26.83
CA ARG A 642 7.80 7.70 -26.61
C ARG A 642 9.20 7.66 -27.25
N GLY A 643 9.70 6.47 -27.58
CA GLY A 643 11.04 6.26 -28.15
C GLY A 643 12.15 6.08 -27.12
N ASP A 644 11.78 5.91 -25.83
CA ASP A 644 12.71 5.63 -24.75
C ASP A 644 12.99 4.12 -24.66
N ARG A 645 13.97 3.68 -25.42
CA ARG A 645 14.34 2.25 -25.49
C ARG A 645 15.03 1.77 -24.23
N ASP A 646 15.74 2.64 -23.52
CA ASP A 646 16.46 2.25 -22.31
C ASP A 646 15.49 2.02 -21.17
N ALA A 647 14.49 2.88 -20.99
CA ALA A 647 13.39 2.63 -20.05
C ALA A 647 12.59 1.36 -20.43
N ALA A 648 12.35 1.11 -21.72
CA ALA A 648 11.66 -0.11 -22.15
C ALA A 648 12.43 -1.38 -21.77
N ARG A 649 13.78 -1.39 -21.92
CA ARG A 649 14.63 -2.51 -21.49
C ARG A 649 14.60 -2.70 -19.97
N GLU A 650 14.70 -1.61 -19.21
CA GLU A 650 14.60 -1.67 -17.74
C GLU A 650 13.28 -2.33 -17.30
N HIS A 651 12.16 -1.92 -17.90
CA HIS A 651 10.86 -2.54 -17.62
C HIS A 651 10.80 -4.01 -18.03
N LEU A 652 11.41 -4.39 -19.15
CA LEU A 652 11.51 -5.79 -19.57
C LEU A 652 12.32 -6.63 -18.60
N ASP A 653 13.46 -6.13 -18.12
CA ASP A 653 14.32 -6.85 -17.19
C ASP A 653 13.64 -7.07 -15.84
N VAL A 654 12.91 -6.06 -15.31
CA VAL A 654 12.11 -6.22 -14.08
C VAL A 654 10.98 -7.22 -14.30
N ALA A 655 10.27 -7.16 -15.42
CA ALA A 655 9.20 -8.12 -15.73
C ALA A 655 9.76 -9.56 -15.83
N ARG A 656 10.94 -9.73 -16.47
CA ARG A 656 11.64 -11.04 -16.57
C ARG A 656 12.00 -11.59 -15.21
N ALA A 657 12.59 -10.78 -14.34
CA ALA A 657 12.95 -11.17 -12.98
C ALA A 657 11.71 -11.59 -12.17
N THR A 658 10.61 -10.83 -12.30
CA THR A 658 9.35 -11.14 -11.59
C THR A 658 8.74 -12.46 -12.07
N VAL A 659 8.77 -12.75 -13.38
CA VAL A 659 8.27 -14.01 -13.95
C VAL A 659 9.14 -15.19 -13.52
N ALA A 660 10.47 -15.01 -13.44
CA ALA A 660 11.39 -16.06 -12.98
C ALA A 660 11.17 -16.41 -11.50
N ASP A 661 10.90 -15.42 -10.65
CA ASP A 661 10.64 -15.63 -9.22
C ASP A 661 9.24 -16.26 -8.98
N ARG A 662 8.26 -15.90 -9.80
CA ARG A 662 6.87 -16.35 -9.67
C ARG A 662 6.30 -16.72 -11.04
N PRO A 663 6.55 -17.95 -11.50
CA PRO A 663 6.04 -18.38 -12.79
C PRO A 663 4.49 -18.40 -12.79
N ASN A 664 3.91 -17.59 -13.65
CA ASN A 664 2.48 -17.56 -13.93
C ASN A 664 2.29 -17.55 -15.42
N THR A 665 1.43 -18.44 -15.94
CA THR A 665 1.26 -18.67 -17.37
C THR A 665 0.84 -17.39 -18.12
N GLY A 666 -0.07 -16.60 -17.56
CA GLY A 666 -0.52 -15.33 -18.12
C GLY A 666 0.59 -14.27 -18.13
N ASN A 667 1.31 -14.14 -17.03
CA ASN A 667 2.42 -13.21 -16.89
C ASN A 667 3.57 -13.60 -17.83
N HIS A 668 3.84 -14.89 -18.00
CA HIS A 668 4.87 -15.37 -18.93
C HIS A 668 4.57 -14.98 -20.37
N ALA A 669 3.34 -15.20 -20.82
CA ALA A 669 2.92 -14.82 -22.19
C ALA A 669 2.95 -13.29 -22.40
N THR A 670 2.52 -12.51 -21.42
CA THR A 670 2.57 -11.04 -21.46
C THR A 670 4.00 -10.53 -21.57
N HIS A 671 4.90 -11.10 -20.77
CA HIS A 671 6.33 -10.80 -20.82
C HIS A 671 6.94 -11.16 -22.19
N GLN A 672 6.70 -12.39 -22.68
CA GLN A 672 7.24 -12.84 -23.98
C GLN A 672 6.77 -11.96 -25.14
N TYR A 673 5.50 -11.53 -25.12
CA TYR A 673 5.01 -10.61 -26.14
C TYR A 673 5.75 -9.26 -26.08
N PHE A 674 5.96 -8.71 -24.90
CA PHE A 674 6.71 -7.46 -24.76
C PHE A 674 8.19 -7.62 -25.17
N GLU A 675 8.81 -8.76 -24.86
CA GLU A 675 10.16 -9.11 -25.33
C GLU A 675 10.22 -9.12 -26.87
N ALA A 676 9.18 -9.66 -27.54
CA ALA A 676 9.09 -9.62 -29.00
C ALA A 676 9.02 -8.18 -29.53
N VAL A 677 8.29 -7.28 -28.87
CA VAL A 677 8.20 -5.85 -29.26
C VAL A 677 9.56 -5.16 -29.12
N VAL A 678 10.30 -5.44 -28.05
CA VAL A 678 11.63 -4.85 -27.83
C VAL A 678 12.63 -5.39 -28.87
N ALA A 679 12.68 -6.71 -29.08
CA ALA A 679 13.57 -7.34 -30.06
C ALA A 679 13.32 -6.82 -31.50
N ASP A 680 12.05 -6.63 -31.86
CA ASP A 680 11.69 -6.05 -33.19
C ASP A 680 12.21 -4.61 -33.34
N ALA A 681 12.12 -3.80 -32.27
CA ALA A 681 12.60 -2.43 -32.28
C ALA A 681 14.14 -2.34 -32.29
N GLU A 682 14.84 -3.36 -31.79
CA GLU A 682 16.29 -3.51 -31.88
C GLU A 682 16.79 -4.05 -33.21
N GLY A 683 15.87 -4.49 -34.09
CA GLY A 683 16.16 -5.01 -35.42
C GLY A 683 16.32 -6.53 -35.50
N ASP A 684 16.15 -7.25 -34.38
CA ASP A 684 16.13 -8.72 -34.38
C ASP A 684 14.72 -9.23 -34.73
N HIS A 685 14.29 -8.98 -35.97
CA HIS A 685 12.95 -9.32 -36.45
C HIS A 685 12.68 -10.83 -36.42
N THR A 686 13.73 -11.65 -36.60
CA THR A 686 13.59 -13.12 -36.58
C THR A 686 13.31 -13.64 -35.19
N ALA A 687 14.05 -13.19 -34.20
CA ALA A 687 13.78 -13.54 -32.78
C ALA A 687 12.41 -13.03 -32.36
N ALA A 688 12.04 -11.80 -32.74
CA ALA A 688 10.75 -11.21 -32.41
C ALA A 688 9.57 -12.06 -32.98
N ALA A 689 9.63 -12.47 -34.23
CA ALA A 689 8.63 -13.35 -34.85
C ALA A 689 8.58 -14.74 -34.14
N GLY A 690 9.75 -15.27 -33.76
CA GLY A 690 9.87 -16.52 -33.00
C GLY A 690 9.15 -16.44 -31.63
N LEU A 691 9.32 -15.34 -30.89
CA LEU A 691 8.64 -15.09 -29.63
C LEU A 691 7.12 -14.98 -29.80
N VAL A 692 6.63 -14.24 -30.80
CA VAL A 692 5.18 -14.16 -31.09
C VAL A 692 4.62 -15.55 -31.39
N ARG A 693 5.34 -16.36 -32.17
CA ARG A 693 4.95 -17.74 -32.51
C ARG A 693 4.89 -18.61 -31.25
N SER A 694 5.86 -18.45 -30.31
CA SER A 694 5.88 -19.19 -29.03
C SER A 694 4.65 -18.83 -28.19
N VAL A 695 4.30 -17.55 -28.05
CA VAL A 695 3.08 -17.10 -27.33
C VAL A 695 1.83 -17.76 -27.93
N GLN A 696 1.71 -17.82 -29.26
CA GLN A 696 0.56 -18.43 -29.93
C GLN A 696 0.45 -19.95 -29.70
N ARG A 697 1.59 -20.63 -29.70
CA ARG A 697 1.66 -22.09 -29.51
C ARG A 697 1.46 -22.51 -28.06
N ASP A 698 2.14 -21.83 -27.16
CA ASP A 698 2.27 -22.26 -25.78
C ASP A 698 1.12 -21.74 -24.88
N HIS A 699 0.44 -20.68 -25.32
CA HIS A 699 -0.65 -20.02 -24.59
C HIS A 699 -1.90 -19.78 -25.44
N PRO A 700 -2.51 -20.82 -26.02
CA PRO A 700 -3.62 -20.66 -26.98
C PRO A 700 -4.88 -20.02 -26.36
N PHE A 701 -5.10 -20.17 -25.04
CA PHE A 701 -6.23 -19.56 -24.34
C PHE A 701 -6.06 -18.05 -24.09
N LEU A 702 -4.81 -17.53 -24.13
CA LEU A 702 -4.52 -16.09 -23.96
C LEU A 702 -4.45 -15.33 -25.29
N ARG A 703 -4.54 -16.03 -26.43
CA ARG A 703 -4.38 -15.42 -27.76
C ARG A 703 -5.27 -14.20 -27.98
N TRP A 704 -6.50 -14.23 -27.51
CA TRP A 704 -7.42 -13.11 -27.65
C TRP A 704 -7.15 -11.98 -26.64
N ARG A 705 -6.74 -12.33 -25.43
CA ARG A 705 -6.51 -11.39 -24.34
C ARG A 705 -5.26 -10.56 -24.57
N LEU A 706 -4.16 -11.18 -25.01
CA LEU A 706 -2.88 -10.52 -25.26
C LEU A 706 -2.85 -9.77 -26.58
N LEU A 707 -3.33 -10.39 -27.65
CA LEU A 707 -3.18 -9.85 -28.99
C LEU A 707 -4.29 -8.88 -29.40
N ARG A 708 -5.39 -8.85 -28.68
CA ARG A 708 -6.55 -8.01 -29.01
C ARG A 708 -6.20 -6.54 -29.28
N PRO A 709 -5.48 -5.84 -28.39
CA PRO A 709 -5.06 -4.46 -28.67
C PRO A 709 -3.83 -4.38 -29.58
N HIS A 710 -3.08 -5.47 -29.76
CA HIS A 710 -1.75 -5.46 -30.40
C HIS A 710 -1.64 -6.39 -31.61
N VAL A 711 -2.74 -7.00 -32.10
CA VAL A 711 -2.69 -7.97 -33.18
C VAL A 711 -2.07 -7.39 -34.45
N VAL A 712 -2.33 -6.13 -34.77
CA VAL A 712 -1.73 -5.45 -35.92
C VAL A 712 -0.21 -5.31 -35.77
N GLN A 713 0.25 -4.96 -34.58
CA GLN A 713 1.68 -4.91 -34.26
C GLN A 713 2.34 -6.30 -34.41
N ALA A 714 1.66 -7.35 -33.92
CA ALA A 714 2.14 -8.72 -34.06
C ALA A 714 2.23 -9.15 -35.56
N VAL A 715 1.27 -8.74 -36.38
CA VAL A 715 1.33 -8.95 -37.87
C VAL A 715 2.53 -8.23 -38.45
N HIS A 716 2.80 -6.99 -38.05
CA HIS A 716 4.01 -6.27 -38.51
C HIS A 716 5.29 -7.00 -38.14
N ILE A 717 5.39 -7.48 -36.88
CA ILE A 717 6.54 -8.25 -36.41
C ILE A 717 6.71 -9.52 -37.22
N ALA A 718 5.64 -10.27 -37.48
CA ALA A 718 5.68 -11.48 -38.25
C ALA A 718 6.15 -11.22 -39.72
N LEU A 719 5.62 -10.18 -40.36
CA LEU A 719 5.99 -9.81 -41.74
C LEU A 719 7.45 -9.34 -41.81
N ARG A 720 7.93 -8.51 -40.87
CA ARG A 720 9.35 -8.09 -40.84
C ARG A 720 10.29 -9.26 -40.56
N GLY A 721 9.88 -10.24 -39.73
CA GLY A 721 10.62 -11.47 -39.47
C GLY A 721 10.56 -12.49 -40.61
N GLY A 722 9.89 -12.19 -41.74
CA GLY A 722 9.73 -13.09 -42.86
C GLY A 722 8.75 -14.26 -42.65
N ASP A 723 7.99 -14.22 -41.59
CA ASP A 723 7.05 -15.27 -41.18
C ASP A 723 5.63 -14.98 -41.71
N ARG A 724 5.45 -15.11 -43.02
CA ARG A 724 4.16 -14.86 -43.67
C ARG A 724 3.04 -15.76 -43.13
N LYS A 725 3.35 -17.01 -42.81
CA LYS A 725 2.35 -17.95 -42.26
C LYS A 725 1.83 -17.48 -40.93
N LEU A 726 2.70 -17.02 -40.02
CA LEU A 726 2.30 -16.44 -38.75
C LEU A 726 1.43 -15.20 -38.94
N ALA A 727 1.79 -14.32 -39.89
CA ALA A 727 0.99 -13.13 -40.18
C ALA A 727 -0.42 -13.49 -40.68
N GLU A 728 -0.54 -14.49 -41.58
CA GLU A 728 -1.82 -15.03 -42.07
C GLU A 728 -2.67 -15.60 -40.92
N ASP A 729 -2.07 -16.38 -40.02
CA ASP A 729 -2.75 -16.96 -38.84
C ASP A 729 -3.24 -15.89 -37.89
N LEU A 730 -2.45 -14.84 -37.66
CA LEU A 730 -2.84 -13.69 -36.81
C LEU A 730 -3.98 -12.88 -37.44
N ALA A 731 -3.95 -12.65 -38.75
CA ALA A 731 -5.02 -11.95 -39.45
C ALA A 731 -6.33 -12.76 -39.46
N ALA A 732 -6.25 -14.09 -39.61
CA ALA A 732 -7.40 -14.97 -39.50
C ALA A 732 -8.02 -14.95 -38.10
N GLN A 733 -7.20 -14.93 -37.07
CA GLN A 733 -7.65 -14.78 -35.67
C GLN A 733 -8.34 -13.43 -35.46
N ALA A 734 -7.77 -12.32 -35.96
CA ALA A 734 -8.42 -11.01 -35.87
C ALA A 734 -9.79 -11.02 -36.56
N ALA A 735 -9.94 -11.67 -37.73
CA ALA A 735 -11.22 -11.81 -38.41
C ALA A 735 -12.23 -12.65 -37.62
N GLU A 736 -11.79 -13.75 -37.01
CA GLU A 736 -12.63 -14.56 -36.10
C GLU A 736 -13.12 -13.74 -34.91
N HIS A 737 -12.22 -12.96 -34.28
CA HIS A 737 -12.57 -12.08 -33.16
C HIS A 737 -13.58 -11.00 -33.59
N ALA A 738 -13.40 -10.38 -34.73
CA ALA A 738 -14.35 -9.41 -35.28
C ALA A 738 -15.73 -10.03 -35.52
N THR A 739 -15.79 -11.27 -36.01
CA THR A 739 -17.07 -11.98 -36.24
C THR A 739 -17.83 -12.17 -34.94
N ARG A 740 -17.14 -12.44 -33.83
CA ARG A 740 -17.75 -12.59 -32.50
C ARG A 740 -18.16 -11.25 -31.88
N ASN A 741 -17.52 -10.15 -32.28
CA ASN A 741 -17.73 -8.81 -31.76
C ASN A 741 -18.11 -7.82 -32.87
N PRO A 742 -19.29 -7.99 -33.51
CA PRO A 742 -19.67 -7.23 -34.71
C PRO A 742 -19.90 -5.73 -34.41
N THR A 743 -20.20 -5.38 -33.19
CA THR A 743 -20.47 -3.98 -32.74
C THR A 743 -19.22 -3.26 -32.23
N VAL A 744 -18.06 -3.93 -32.15
CA VAL A 744 -16.84 -3.34 -31.59
C VAL A 744 -15.95 -2.79 -32.70
N PRO A 745 -15.83 -1.43 -32.84
CA PRO A 745 -15.08 -0.80 -33.92
C PRO A 745 -13.61 -1.23 -33.95
N THR A 746 -12.95 -1.35 -32.77
CA THR A 746 -11.55 -1.78 -32.74
C THR A 746 -11.36 -3.20 -33.23
N ALA A 747 -12.26 -4.12 -32.91
CA ALA A 747 -12.18 -5.49 -33.39
C ALA A 747 -12.34 -5.56 -34.95
N GLN A 748 -13.35 -4.85 -35.45
CA GLN A 748 -13.62 -4.77 -36.90
C GLN A 748 -12.47 -4.10 -37.67
N GLY A 749 -12.00 -2.98 -37.16
CA GLY A 749 -10.90 -2.21 -37.76
C GLY A 749 -9.57 -2.97 -37.73
N ALA A 750 -9.23 -3.63 -36.60
CA ALA A 750 -8.02 -4.43 -36.51
C ALA A 750 -8.03 -5.63 -37.45
N ALA A 751 -9.17 -6.29 -37.65
CA ALA A 751 -9.31 -7.39 -38.59
C ALA A 751 -9.09 -6.93 -40.04
N ALA A 752 -9.72 -5.83 -40.44
CA ALA A 752 -9.52 -5.24 -41.77
C ALA A 752 -8.06 -4.80 -41.99
N HIS A 753 -7.46 -4.15 -40.98
CA HIS A 753 -6.07 -3.68 -41.02
C HIS A 753 -5.07 -4.85 -41.14
N ALA A 754 -5.20 -5.87 -40.28
CA ALA A 754 -4.34 -7.05 -40.31
C ALA A 754 -4.42 -7.79 -41.63
N SER A 755 -5.65 -7.98 -42.15
CA SER A 755 -5.87 -8.62 -43.45
C SER A 755 -5.27 -7.80 -44.61
N ALA A 756 -5.40 -6.48 -44.53
CA ALA A 756 -4.83 -5.58 -45.54
C ALA A 756 -3.30 -5.65 -45.59
N LEU A 757 -2.63 -5.72 -44.45
CA LEU A 757 -1.17 -5.85 -44.35
C LEU A 757 -0.68 -7.17 -44.97
N VAL A 758 -1.36 -8.27 -44.72
CA VAL A 758 -1.01 -9.60 -45.25
C VAL A 758 -1.21 -9.65 -46.75
N ASN A 759 -2.30 -9.05 -47.27
CA ASN A 759 -2.65 -9.10 -48.70
C ASN A 759 -2.09 -7.92 -49.52
N ALA A 760 -1.46 -6.94 -48.87
CA ALA A 760 -1.03 -5.68 -49.47
C ALA A 760 -2.20 -4.94 -50.16
N ASP A 761 -3.37 -4.93 -49.53
CA ASP A 761 -4.63 -4.43 -50.07
C ASP A 761 -4.97 -3.04 -49.46
N HIS A 762 -4.91 -2.01 -50.33
CA HIS A 762 -5.16 -0.63 -49.91
C HIS A 762 -6.65 -0.32 -49.61
N GLU A 763 -7.59 -0.99 -50.32
CA GLU A 763 -9.02 -0.80 -50.11
C GLU A 763 -9.43 -1.32 -48.73
N LEU A 764 -8.82 -2.42 -48.30
CA LEU A 764 -8.99 -2.92 -46.94
C LEU A 764 -8.38 -1.97 -45.89
N LEU A 765 -7.27 -1.26 -46.19
CA LEU A 765 -6.72 -0.23 -45.30
C LEU A 765 -7.66 0.97 -45.20
N GLU A 766 -8.23 1.45 -46.27
CA GLU A 766 -9.24 2.52 -46.30
C GLU A 766 -10.46 2.13 -45.46
N ARG A 767 -10.93 0.90 -45.64
CA ARG A 767 -12.03 0.35 -44.85
C ARG A 767 -11.68 0.29 -43.34
N ALA A 768 -10.46 -0.14 -42.99
CA ALA A 768 -9.98 -0.16 -41.61
C ALA A 768 -9.99 1.24 -40.99
N VAL A 769 -9.47 2.24 -41.70
CA VAL A 769 -9.50 3.65 -41.28
C VAL A 769 -10.94 4.14 -41.10
N GLY A 770 -11.83 3.85 -42.05
CA GLY A 770 -13.24 4.22 -41.98
C GLY A 770 -13.97 3.65 -40.76
N ILE A 771 -13.70 2.39 -40.44
CA ILE A 771 -14.25 1.76 -39.23
C ILE A 771 -13.68 2.38 -37.93
N LEU A 772 -12.34 2.54 -37.87
CA LEU A 772 -11.66 3.04 -36.66
C LEU A 772 -11.98 4.53 -36.37
N LEU A 773 -12.39 5.31 -37.37
CA LEU A 773 -12.91 6.66 -37.19
C LEU A 773 -14.18 6.72 -36.32
N THR A 774 -14.95 5.64 -36.27
CA THR A 774 -16.16 5.56 -35.42
C THR A 774 -15.84 5.04 -34.00
N GLY A 775 -14.62 4.57 -33.78
CA GLY A 775 -14.17 3.98 -32.51
C GLY A 775 -13.47 4.97 -31.58
N PRO A 776 -13.30 4.62 -30.31
CA PRO A 776 -12.73 5.50 -29.30
C PRO A 776 -11.19 5.43 -29.18
N ARG A 777 -10.48 4.66 -30.03
CA ARG A 777 -9.03 4.38 -29.89
C ARG A 777 -8.19 5.16 -30.93
N PRO A 778 -7.69 6.36 -30.58
CA PRO A 778 -6.96 7.22 -31.51
C PRO A 778 -5.65 6.60 -31.99
N LEU A 779 -4.94 5.81 -31.19
CA LEU A 779 -3.69 5.17 -31.59
C LEU A 779 -3.90 4.06 -32.62
N ALA A 780 -5.02 3.32 -32.53
CA ALA A 780 -5.37 2.32 -33.55
C ALA A 780 -5.69 2.99 -34.89
N LEU A 781 -6.44 4.10 -34.85
CA LEU A 781 -6.71 4.92 -36.04
C LEU A 781 -5.44 5.52 -36.66
N ALA A 782 -4.53 6.00 -35.78
CA ALA A 782 -3.23 6.55 -36.21
C ALA A 782 -2.39 5.50 -36.93
N ALA A 783 -2.33 4.27 -36.40
CA ALA A 783 -1.57 3.17 -37.00
C ALA A 783 -2.14 2.78 -38.38
N ALA A 784 -3.46 2.61 -38.49
CA ALA A 784 -4.10 2.30 -39.79
C ALA A 784 -3.91 3.44 -40.79
N SER A 785 -4.04 4.70 -40.35
CA SER A 785 -3.81 5.87 -41.23
C SER A 785 -2.35 5.97 -41.68
N ALA A 786 -1.38 5.64 -40.80
CA ALA A 786 0.03 5.64 -41.15
C ALA A 786 0.34 4.59 -42.25
N ASP A 787 -0.19 3.38 -42.12
CA ASP A 787 0.03 2.32 -43.07
C ASP A 787 -0.68 2.60 -44.42
N LEU A 788 -1.92 3.12 -44.36
CA LEU A 788 -2.62 3.59 -45.56
C LEU A 788 -1.82 4.70 -46.27
N GLY A 789 -1.36 5.70 -45.50
CA GLY A 789 -0.56 6.79 -46.03
C GLY A 789 0.75 6.34 -46.68
N ARG A 790 1.45 5.35 -46.10
CA ARG A 790 2.65 4.74 -46.71
C ARG A 790 2.34 4.00 -48.03
N THR A 791 1.21 3.29 -48.04
CA THR A 791 0.77 2.58 -49.27
C THR A 791 0.43 3.58 -50.38
N LEU A 792 -0.33 4.62 -50.12
CA LEU A 792 -0.64 5.70 -51.05
C LEU A 792 0.61 6.47 -51.49
N LEU A 793 1.59 6.66 -50.62
CA LEU A 793 2.85 7.31 -50.92
C LEU A 793 3.67 6.47 -51.96
N THR A 794 3.67 5.15 -51.78
CA THR A 794 4.35 4.25 -52.75
C THR A 794 3.70 4.22 -54.13
N SER A 795 2.38 4.39 -54.23
CA SER A 795 1.64 4.54 -55.50
C SER A 795 1.67 5.95 -56.08
N GLY A 796 2.24 6.92 -55.35
CA GLY A 796 2.30 8.34 -55.77
C GLY A 796 0.98 9.07 -55.68
N ASP A 797 0.03 8.58 -54.85
CA ASP A 797 -1.28 9.18 -54.68
C ASP A 797 -1.20 10.43 -53.81
N ALA A 798 -1.80 11.53 -54.24
CA ALA A 798 -1.85 12.80 -53.52
C ALA A 798 -2.62 12.71 -52.16
N ALA A 799 -3.50 11.71 -52.06
CA ALA A 799 -4.23 11.42 -50.81
C ALA A 799 -3.30 10.95 -49.68
N ALA A 800 -2.05 10.56 -49.93
CA ALA A 800 -1.06 10.21 -48.93
C ALA A 800 -0.84 11.33 -47.89
N THR A 801 -0.74 12.60 -48.33
CA THR A 801 -0.44 13.73 -47.45
C THR A 801 -1.51 13.94 -46.37
N PRO A 802 -2.80 14.11 -46.64
CA PRO A 802 -3.82 14.32 -45.59
C PRO A 802 -3.97 13.11 -44.67
N VAL A 803 -3.76 11.89 -45.15
CA VAL A 803 -3.84 10.67 -44.33
C VAL A 803 -2.66 10.58 -43.38
N LEU A 804 -1.43 10.86 -43.87
CA LEU A 804 -0.24 10.91 -42.99
C LEU A 804 -0.29 12.07 -41.99
N THR A 805 -0.87 13.24 -42.36
CA THR A 805 -1.07 14.37 -41.45
C THR A 805 -1.97 13.95 -40.29
N ARG A 806 -3.09 13.29 -40.61
CA ARG A 806 -3.98 12.77 -39.54
C ARG A 806 -3.25 11.79 -38.62
N ALA A 807 -2.47 10.85 -39.14
CA ALA A 807 -1.72 9.91 -38.34
C ALA A 807 -0.70 10.63 -37.45
N HIS A 808 0.05 11.60 -38.00
CA HIS A 808 1.00 12.40 -37.25
C HIS A 808 0.32 13.15 -36.09
N ASP A 809 -0.78 13.83 -36.36
CA ASP A 809 -1.49 14.65 -35.39
C ASP A 809 -2.04 13.79 -34.22
N LEU A 810 -2.61 12.63 -34.51
CA LEU A 810 -3.09 11.69 -33.50
C LEU A 810 -1.97 11.16 -32.61
N TYR A 811 -0.81 10.80 -33.17
CA TYR A 811 0.34 10.36 -32.42
C TYR A 811 0.93 11.51 -31.57
N ALA A 812 1.05 12.71 -32.15
CA ALA A 812 1.56 13.87 -31.44
C ALA A 812 0.65 14.29 -30.27
N GLN A 813 -0.69 14.30 -30.49
CA GLN A 813 -1.65 14.59 -29.43
C GLN A 813 -1.60 13.57 -28.29
N ALA A 814 -1.33 12.31 -28.59
CA ALA A 814 -1.19 11.27 -27.58
C ALA A 814 0.17 11.30 -26.85
N GLY A 815 1.18 12.00 -27.35
CA GLY A 815 2.55 11.94 -26.82
C GLY A 815 3.33 10.70 -27.27
N ALA A 816 2.90 10.07 -28.38
CA ALA A 816 3.59 8.94 -29.01
C ALA A 816 4.70 9.44 -29.96
N ASP A 817 5.71 10.07 -29.38
CA ASP A 817 6.72 10.85 -30.10
C ASP A 817 7.52 10.03 -31.12
N ALA A 818 7.80 8.76 -30.83
CA ALA A 818 8.51 7.86 -31.74
C ALA A 818 7.72 7.63 -33.04
N GLU A 819 6.42 7.36 -32.93
CA GLU A 819 5.56 7.11 -34.10
C GLU A 819 5.28 8.41 -34.86
N ALA A 820 5.04 9.52 -34.14
CA ALA A 820 4.89 10.84 -34.74
C ALA A 820 6.15 11.21 -35.58
N TYR A 821 7.34 10.94 -35.06
CA TYR A 821 8.60 11.16 -35.77
C TYR A 821 8.72 10.31 -37.04
N ARG A 822 8.33 9.02 -36.97
CA ARG A 822 8.34 8.13 -38.16
C ARG A 822 7.39 8.62 -39.23
N VAL A 823 6.15 8.96 -38.89
CA VAL A 823 5.14 9.48 -39.80
C VAL A 823 5.54 10.84 -40.38
N ARG A 824 6.22 11.68 -39.60
CA ARG A 824 6.78 12.95 -40.07
C ARG A 824 7.82 12.72 -41.19
N ALA A 825 8.69 11.72 -41.04
CA ALA A 825 9.63 11.36 -42.11
C ALA A 825 8.92 10.88 -43.39
N ASP A 826 7.76 10.21 -43.25
CA ASP A 826 6.91 9.83 -44.40
C ASP A 826 6.25 11.06 -45.03
N LEU A 827 5.75 12.02 -44.23
CA LEU A 827 5.21 13.30 -44.68
C LEU A 827 6.25 14.14 -45.43
N GLU A 828 7.48 14.19 -44.93
CA GLU A 828 8.58 14.89 -45.62
C GLU A 828 8.88 14.26 -46.97
N ARG A 829 8.74 12.93 -47.12
CA ARG A 829 8.84 12.24 -48.42
C ARG A 829 7.67 12.54 -49.35
N ALA A 830 6.45 12.61 -48.82
CA ALA A 830 5.24 12.94 -49.57
C ALA A 830 5.25 14.38 -50.13
N THR A 831 5.84 15.31 -49.35
CA THR A 831 5.83 16.75 -49.65
C THR A 831 7.12 17.24 -50.35
N ARG A 832 8.13 16.40 -50.53
CA ARG A 832 9.39 16.80 -51.15
C ARG A 832 9.21 17.29 -52.61
N ARG A 833 9.28 18.64 -52.74
CA ARG A 833 9.98 19.27 -53.85
C ARG A 833 11.47 19.25 -53.54
N PRO A 834 12.39 18.98 -54.52
CA PRO A 834 13.82 18.88 -54.26
C PRO A 834 14.35 20.23 -53.73
N GLY A 835 14.86 20.29 -52.52
CA GLY A 835 15.66 21.42 -52.07
C GLY A 835 15.44 22.06 -50.68
N ARG A 836 15.02 21.40 -49.63
CA ARG A 836 15.10 22.01 -48.29
C ARG A 836 15.36 21.00 -47.18
N ARG A 837 16.54 21.11 -46.53
CA ARG A 837 16.89 20.37 -45.31
C ARG A 837 16.15 21.01 -44.14
N THR A 838 15.32 20.24 -43.45
CA THR A 838 14.63 20.68 -42.23
C THR A 838 15.32 20.15 -40.98
N GLY A 839 15.27 20.97 -39.94
CA GLY A 839 16.09 20.90 -38.74
C GLY A 839 15.82 19.74 -37.80
N ARG A 840 16.82 19.48 -36.97
CA ARG A 840 16.81 18.54 -35.79
C ARG A 840 15.68 18.85 -34.81
N LEU A 841 15.06 17.79 -34.30
CA LEU A 841 14.24 17.85 -33.08
C LEU A 841 15.04 18.56 -31.96
N ARG A 842 14.45 19.57 -31.35
CA ARG A 842 14.96 20.11 -30.08
C ARG A 842 14.72 19.05 -29.00
N PRO A 843 15.74 18.68 -28.21
CA PRO A 843 15.52 17.90 -27.00
C PRO A 843 14.55 18.66 -26.11
N ARG A 844 13.57 17.96 -25.52
CA ARG A 844 12.76 18.53 -24.42
C ARG A 844 13.71 18.92 -23.31
N THR A 845 13.49 20.10 -22.71
CA THR A 845 14.21 20.50 -21.51
C THR A 845 13.76 19.62 -20.35
N ASP A 846 14.69 19.13 -19.54
CA ASP A 846 14.37 18.26 -18.40
C ASP A 846 13.85 19.05 -17.17
N GLN A 847 13.93 20.37 -17.20
CA GLN A 847 13.55 21.28 -16.13
C GLN A 847 12.86 22.55 -16.66
N GLY A 848 12.01 23.15 -15.81
CA GLY A 848 11.26 24.38 -16.12
C GLY A 848 9.85 24.10 -16.63
N TRP A 849 9.08 25.16 -16.90
CA TRP A 849 7.69 25.07 -17.36
C TRP A 849 7.53 24.27 -18.66
N ASP A 850 8.45 24.46 -19.61
CA ASP A 850 8.47 23.75 -20.88
C ASP A 850 8.76 22.24 -20.77
N ALA A 851 9.20 21.80 -19.59
CA ALA A 851 9.38 20.38 -19.28
C ALA A 851 8.07 19.69 -18.84
N LEU A 852 7.04 20.47 -18.51
CA LEU A 852 5.75 19.92 -18.11
C LEU A 852 5.00 19.33 -19.32
N THR A 853 4.33 18.22 -19.09
CA THR A 853 3.40 17.63 -20.05
C THR A 853 2.08 18.39 -20.03
N ALA A 854 1.24 18.17 -21.06
CA ALA A 854 -0.07 18.80 -21.12
C ALA A 854 -0.96 18.45 -19.90
N SER A 855 -0.88 17.23 -19.40
CA SER A 855 -1.60 16.80 -18.21
C SER A 855 -1.04 17.44 -16.94
N GLU A 856 0.29 17.51 -16.82
CA GLU A 856 0.95 18.18 -15.69
C GLU A 856 0.59 19.69 -15.66
N CYS A 857 0.54 20.37 -16.83
CA CYS A 857 0.11 21.77 -16.90
C CYS A 857 -1.34 21.97 -16.41
N LYS A 858 -2.27 21.06 -16.76
CA LYS A 858 -3.65 21.10 -16.27
C LYS A 858 -3.73 20.93 -14.76
N VAL A 859 -3.01 19.93 -14.23
CA VAL A 859 -2.91 19.69 -12.79
C VAL A 859 -2.32 20.92 -12.09
N ALA A 860 -1.21 21.46 -12.59
CA ALA A 860 -0.54 22.63 -12.02
C ALA A 860 -1.50 23.84 -11.91
N ARG A 861 -2.30 24.11 -12.94
CA ARG A 861 -3.28 25.20 -12.94
C ARG A 861 -4.43 24.99 -11.95
N LEU A 862 -4.98 23.77 -11.87
CA LEU A 862 -6.04 23.47 -10.88
C LEU A 862 -5.53 23.60 -9.45
N ILE A 863 -4.33 23.11 -9.17
CA ILE A 863 -3.73 23.23 -7.84
C ILE A 863 -3.40 24.70 -7.51
N ALA A 864 -2.92 25.48 -8.48
CA ALA A 864 -2.70 26.92 -8.32
C ALA A 864 -4.01 27.68 -8.08
N ALA A 865 -5.12 27.23 -8.64
CA ALA A 865 -6.46 27.74 -8.39
C ALA A 865 -7.06 27.31 -7.02
N GLY A 866 -6.32 26.56 -6.20
CA GLY A 866 -6.72 26.18 -4.85
C GLY A 866 -7.47 24.83 -4.74
N HIS A 867 -7.51 24.03 -5.81
CA HIS A 867 -8.11 22.71 -5.75
C HIS A 867 -7.32 21.75 -4.85
N THR A 868 -8.03 20.93 -4.08
CA THR A 868 -7.43 19.75 -3.40
C THR A 868 -7.10 18.67 -4.43
N ASN A 869 -6.29 17.66 -4.08
CA ASN A 869 -6.02 16.55 -4.97
C ASN A 869 -7.31 15.86 -5.42
N ARG A 870 -8.30 15.74 -4.54
CA ARG A 870 -9.60 15.16 -4.84
C ARG A 870 -10.40 16.00 -5.83
N SER A 871 -10.58 17.30 -5.56
CA SER A 871 -11.36 18.16 -6.46
C SER A 871 -10.68 18.36 -7.82
N ALA A 872 -9.34 18.34 -7.88
CA ALA A 872 -8.60 18.35 -9.13
C ALA A 872 -8.78 17.02 -9.90
N ALA A 873 -8.78 15.89 -9.19
CA ALA A 873 -9.03 14.58 -9.77
C ALA A 873 -10.44 14.46 -10.36
N GLU A 874 -11.45 14.95 -9.65
CA GLU A 874 -12.83 15.04 -10.12
C GLU A 874 -12.95 15.90 -11.39
N ALA A 875 -12.30 17.06 -11.41
CA ALA A 875 -12.30 17.97 -12.56
C ALA A 875 -11.61 17.38 -13.80
N LEU A 876 -10.57 16.58 -13.62
CA LEU A 876 -9.80 15.95 -14.70
C LEU A 876 -10.27 14.54 -15.05
N VAL A 877 -11.19 13.97 -14.27
CA VAL A 877 -11.68 12.58 -14.41
C VAL A 877 -10.53 11.57 -14.33
N VAL A 878 -9.69 11.74 -13.30
CA VAL A 878 -8.58 10.85 -12.95
C VAL A 878 -8.66 10.48 -11.46
N SER A 879 -7.78 9.59 -10.98
CA SER A 879 -7.74 9.28 -9.55
C SER A 879 -7.02 10.40 -8.75
N PRO A 880 -7.34 10.60 -7.46
CA PRO A 880 -6.55 11.49 -6.59
C PRO A 880 -5.07 11.09 -6.52
N HIS A 881 -4.77 9.80 -6.68
CA HIS A 881 -3.41 9.28 -6.76
C HIS A 881 -2.68 9.75 -8.01
N THR A 882 -3.36 9.74 -9.16
CA THR A 882 -2.84 10.24 -10.42
C THR A 882 -2.46 11.70 -10.30
N VAL A 883 -3.32 12.52 -9.66
CA VAL A 883 -3.01 13.93 -9.38
C VAL A 883 -1.78 14.05 -8.49
N ASN A 884 -1.65 13.24 -7.44
CA ASN A 884 -0.48 13.27 -6.57
C ASN A 884 0.81 12.86 -7.30
N THR A 885 0.74 11.88 -8.19
CA THR A 885 1.87 11.45 -9.03
C THR A 885 2.30 12.57 -9.99
N HIS A 886 1.34 13.22 -10.64
CA HIS A 886 1.63 14.40 -11.48
C HIS A 886 2.25 15.53 -10.64
N LEU A 887 1.73 15.82 -9.45
CA LEU A 887 2.30 16.85 -8.56
C LEU A 887 3.75 16.55 -8.16
N SER A 888 4.06 15.30 -7.83
CA SER A 888 5.44 14.88 -7.52
C SER A 888 6.36 15.10 -8.72
N SER A 889 5.91 14.81 -9.93
CA SER A 889 6.65 15.05 -11.17
C SER A 889 6.81 16.55 -11.47
N ILE A 890 5.72 17.34 -11.32
CA ILE A 890 5.72 18.80 -11.47
C ILE A 890 6.72 19.44 -10.51
N PHE A 891 6.68 19.05 -9.22
CA PHE A 891 7.57 19.62 -8.20
C PHE A 891 9.04 19.34 -8.53
N ARG A 892 9.35 18.14 -9.02
CA ARG A 892 10.70 17.77 -9.47
C ARG A 892 11.14 18.59 -10.70
N LYS A 893 10.30 18.72 -11.72
CA LYS A 893 10.60 19.42 -12.98
C LYS A 893 10.72 20.93 -12.80
N LEU A 894 9.90 21.50 -11.92
CA LEU A 894 9.93 22.94 -11.61
C LEU A 894 10.90 23.28 -10.45
N ALA A 895 11.52 22.29 -9.81
CA ALA A 895 12.35 22.44 -8.62
C ALA A 895 11.63 23.18 -7.46
N VAL A 896 10.31 22.97 -7.33
CA VAL A 896 9.47 23.54 -6.26
C VAL A 896 9.15 22.51 -5.19
N ARG A 897 8.83 22.97 -3.99
CA ARG A 897 8.56 22.10 -2.83
C ARG A 897 7.17 22.28 -2.22
N SER A 898 6.37 23.23 -2.72
CA SER A 898 5.04 23.50 -2.16
C SER A 898 4.04 23.98 -3.21
N ARG A 899 2.74 23.85 -2.90
CA ARG A 899 1.63 24.36 -3.72
C ARG A 899 1.70 25.88 -3.88
N VAL A 900 2.18 26.60 -2.86
CA VAL A 900 2.33 28.05 -2.89
C VAL A 900 3.40 28.46 -3.91
N HIS A 901 4.53 27.75 -3.94
CA HIS A 901 5.58 27.98 -4.94
C HIS A 901 5.08 27.63 -6.35
N LEU A 902 4.34 26.52 -6.50
CA LEU A 902 3.73 26.15 -7.78
C LEU A 902 2.77 27.26 -8.26
N ALA A 903 1.89 27.75 -7.38
CA ALA A 903 0.94 28.82 -7.73
C ALA A 903 1.63 30.10 -8.20
N ARG A 904 2.77 30.46 -7.60
CA ARG A 904 3.57 31.62 -8.04
C ARG A 904 4.13 31.43 -9.44
N ILE A 905 4.60 30.24 -9.78
CA ILE A 905 5.14 29.94 -11.12
C ILE A 905 3.99 29.97 -12.15
N VAL A 906 2.85 29.35 -11.84
CA VAL A 906 1.68 29.33 -12.74
C VAL A 906 1.20 30.75 -13.04
N LEU A 907 1.08 31.59 -12.01
CA LEU A 907 0.69 33.00 -12.19
C LEU A 907 1.70 33.76 -13.04
N ALA A 908 2.98 33.59 -12.84
CA ALA A 908 4.02 34.24 -13.64
C ALA A 908 4.00 33.80 -15.12
N GLU A 909 3.72 32.54 -15.40
CA GLU A 909 3.63 32.01 -16.76
C GLU A 909 2.34 32.46 -17.48
N ASP A 910 1.20 32.49 -16.76
CA ASP A 910 -0.07 32.99 -17.32
C ASP A 910 0.00 34.50 -17.61
N ASP A 911 0.72 35.31 -16.78
CA ASP A 911 1.00 36.70 -17.05
C ASP A 911 1.95 36.90 -18.26
N ALA A 912 2.99 36.06 -18.40
CA ALA A 912 3.90 36.08 -19.54
C ALA A 912 3.19 35.69 -20.85
N GLY A 913 2.26 34.72 -20.80
CA GLY A 913 1.45 34.30 -21.94
C GLY A 913 0.45 35.37 -22.44
N THR A 914 -0.06 36.19 -21.56
CA THR A 914 -0.92 37.33 -21.92
C THR A 914 -0.15 38.52 -22.51
N ALA A 915 1.13 38.68 -22.17
CA ALA A 915 1.99 39.74 -22.70
C ALA A 915 2.53 39.49 -24.12
N THR A 916 2.45 38.27 -24.64
CA THR A 916 2.91 37.89 -26.00
C THR A 916 1.78 37.72 -27.00
N GLY A 917 0.53 38.07 -26.63
CA GLY A 917 -0.69 37.91 -27.44
C GLY A 917 -1.30 39.22 -27.95
N ASP A 918 -0.62 40.39 -27.83
CA ASP A 918 -1.02 41.65 -28.45
C ASP A 918 -0.19 42.00 -29.68
#